data_38b0dd3caa985cee462a0efd5519d57b
#
_entry.id   38b0dd3caa985cee462a0efd5519d57b
#
_cell.length_a   1.000
_cell.length_b   1.000
_cell.length_c   1.000
_cell.angle_alpha   90.00
_cell.angle_beta   90.00
_cell.angle_gamma   90.00
#
_symmetry.space_group_name_H-M   'P 1'
#
loop_
_entity.id
_entity.type
_entity.pdbx_description
1 polymer ?
#
loop_
_entity_poly.entity_id
_entity_poly.type
_entity_poly.pdbx_seq_one_letter_code
_entity_poly.pdbx_strand_id
1 'polypeptide(L)'
;MKTKLLTVLLCWGVFLWAQPQDVSVVFKKPAKHFTESLPIGNGRLGAMLFGKTDTDRIVLNEISLWSGGYQEADDPEAHTYLKEIQQLLLEGKNLEAQALLQKHFIARGKGSCHGQGANCSYGCYQVFADLLLDWKNQTPVKDYKRVLRLDEATAITTYTRDENSIEQVAFADFKNDLLWIKITGTKPFDLNISLFRKENATISYQNNRITLTGVLPDDKKEGMHFASAIDVQTDGKAESKEKAIEIQAAKELILKISMATNYQYKNGGLSNVSVKEKAESYLQRCTSSFETALAESKTIYQSLFNKNRWYGNANSNTSQLSTYERLEGFYRGDKDALLPILYYNFGRYLLISSSREGLLPANLQGLWAEEYQTPWNGDYHLNINIQMNYWLAEATNLSELTEPLNRFTKNLVPNGHKTAKAYYNADGWVAHVISNPWFYTSPGESAVWGSTLTGGAWLCEHIWQHYLFTHDIDFLKEYYPVLKQATDFFESLLIKEPKKGYWITAPSNSPENAYLFPSKDNKKQVGNTCIAPTMDMQIVRELFNNTMQAATILGVDSDKFSQWTDIIKHTAPNRIGKKGDLNEWLDDWEDADPHHRHVSHLYGLYPYDEITPWDTPKLAKAAEKTLKMRGDGGTGWSRAWKINFWARLQDGDHALILLRQLLRPVSSEITTGQVGGSYANLFCAHPPFQIDGNFGGAAGIAEMLLQSHGKQNVIRFLPALPSHPDWENGVMKGMKARNNFEVSFSWQQYQLQEATITSLVGGKCYLLLPAGKSIYHHNTMLIKASKKAKVVSFDTLKGESYQIQ
;
A
#
# COMPACT_ATOMS: atom_id res chain seq x y z
N MET A 1 -16.87 57.10 -44.86
CA MET A 1 -15.87 56.30 -44.15
C MET A 1 -16.55 55.48 -43.08
N LYS A 2 -16.72 54.19 -43.32
CA LYS A 2 -17.34 53.22 -42.37
C LYS A 2 -16.25 52.31 -41.90
N THR A 3 -15.83 52.47 -40.62
CA THR A 3 -14.88 51.64 -39.95
C THR A 3 -15.57 50.34 -39.53
N LYS A 4 -15.15 49.19 -40.09
CA LYS A 4 -15.59 47.85 -39.68
C LYS A 4 -14.77 47.46 -38.46
N LEU A 5 -15.39 47.37 -37.30
CA LEU A 5 -14.86 46.70 -36.11
C LEU A 5 -14.98 45.20 -36.33
N LEU A 6 -13.85 44.51 -36.47
CA LEU A 6 -13.76 43.05 -36.52
C LEU A 6 -13.71 42.53 -35.08
N THR A 7 -14.84 42.06 -34.57
CA THR A 7 -14.91 41.38 -33.28
C THR A 7 -14.44 39.94 -33.48
N VAL A 8 -13.25 39.64 -33.04
CA VAL A 8 -12.75 38.27 -32.95
C VAL A 8 -13.43 37.61 -31.74
N LEU A 9 -14.48 36.84 -32.00
CA LEU A 9 -15.04 35.89 -31.03
C LEU A 9 -14.01 34.79 -30.81
N LEU A 10 -13.24 34.88 -29.72
CA LEU A 10 -12.56 33.75 -29.13
C LEU A 10 -13.65 32.78 -28.63
N CYS A 11 -13.95 31.77 -29.43
CA CYS A 11 -14.70 30.61 -28.95
C CYS A 11 -13.84 29.85 -27.93
N TRP A 12 -13.91 30.27 -26.70
CA TRP A 12 -13.62 29.39 -25.58
C TRP A 12 -14.71 28.31 -25.61
N GLY A 13 -14.40 27.16 -26.16
CA GLY A 13 -15.18 25.96 -25.92
C GLY A 13 -15.15 25.65 -24.47
N VAL A 14 -16.11 26.21 -23.72
CA VAL A 14 -16.43 25.77 -22.37
C VAL A 14 -17.00 24.39 -22.56
N PHE A 15 -16.13 23.35 -22.56
CA PHE A 15 -16.55 22.01 -22.29
C PHE A 15 -17.17 22.05 -20.89
N LEU A 16 -18.48 22.03 -20.81
CA LEU A 16 -19.24 21.69 -19.59
C LEU A 16 -18.86 20.26 -19.22
N TRP A 17 -17.69 20.13 -18.60
CA TRP A 17 -17.31 18.87 -17.94
C TRP A 17 -18.27 18.71 -16.77
N ALA A 18 -18.95 17.57 -16.77
CA ALA A 18 -19.83 17.14 -15.70
C ALA A 18 -19.20 17.46 -14.33
N GLN A 19 -20.06 17.84 -13.39
CA GLN A 19 -19.70 18.08 -11.98
C GLN A 19 -18.83 16.96 -11.43
N PRO A 20 -17.98 17.22 -10.40
CA PRO A 20 -17.16 16.17 -9.77
C PRO A 20 -18.04 14.96 -9.51
N GLN A 21 -17.63 13.81 -10.05
CA GLN A 21 -18.38 12.57 -9.90
C GLN A 21 -18.45 12.24 -8.41
N ASP A 22 -19.60 11.72 -7.96
CA ASP A 22 -19.78 11.31 -6.57
C ASP A 22 -18.81 10.16 -6.24
N VAL A 23 -17.72 10.50 -5.59
CA VAL A 23 -16.68 9.56 -5.13
C VAL A 23 -17.03 9.07 -3.73
N SER A 24 -18.17 8.41 -3.59
CA SER A 24 -18.73 7.97 -2.31
C SER A 24 -18.91 6.47 -2.23
N VAL A 25 -18.56 5.88 -1.10
CA VAL A 25 -18.97 4.50 -0.74
C VAL A 25 -20.32 4.59 -0.04
N VAL A 26 -21.33 3.91 -0.59
CA VAL A 26 -22.73 4.07 -0.17
C VAL A 26 -23.36 2.75 0.26
N PHE A 27 -24.02 2.74 1.42
CA PHE A 27 -24.83 1.64 1.93
C PHE A 27 -26.25 2.07 2.28
N LYS A 28 -27.19 1.15 2.09
CA LYS A 28 -28.63 1.32 2.43
C LYS A 28 -29.05 0.52 3.67
N LYS A 29 -28.10 -0.10 4.36
CA LYS A 29 -28.32 -0.95 5.55
C LYS A 29 -27.17 -0.76 6.55
N PRO A 30 -27.40 -0.97 7.86
CA PRO A 30 -26.35 -1.09 8.86
C PRO A 30 -25.34 -2.21 8.53
N ALA A 31 -24.12 -2.06 8.98
CA ALA A 31 -23.11 -3.11 8.88
C ALA A 31 -23.37 -4.24 9.89
N LYS A 32 -23.21 -5.47 9.46
CA LYS A 32 -23.18 -6.66 10.32
C LYS A 32 -21.75 -7.08 10.65
N HIS A 33 -20.86 -6.90 9.68
CA HIS A 33 -19.46 -7.33 9.74
C HIS A 33 -18.51 -6.13 9.58
N PHE A 34 -17.28 -6.28 10.06
CA PHE A 34 -16.20 -5.30 9.91
C PHE A 34 -16.00 -4.86 8.45
N THR A 35 -16.04 -5.80 7.51
CA THR A 35 -15.86 -5.57 6.08
C THR A 35 -17.08 -4.98 5.36
N GLU A 36 -18.10 -4.58 6.11
CA GLU A 36 -19.25 -3.78 5.66
C GLU A 36 -19.24 -2.37 6.28
N SER A 37 -18.41 -2.10 7.30
CA SER A 37 -18.36 -0.83 8.00
C SER A 37 -17.52 0.21 7.24
N LEU A 38 -17.64 1.51 7.61
CA LEU A 38 -16.97 2.61 6.95
C LEU A 38 -15.66 2.97 7.66
N PRO A 39 -14.48 2.88 6.98
CA PRO A 39 -13.20 3.28 7.54
C PRO A 39 -13.02 4.80 7.54
N ILE A 40 -12.59 5.39 8.67
CA ILE A 40 -12.02 6.74 8.74
C ILE A 40 -10.63 6.69 9.38
N GLY A 41 -9.74 7.63 9.01
CA GLY A 41 -8.39 7.66 9.56
C GLY A 41 -7.62 8.93 9.19
N ASN A 42 -6.53 9.21 9.96
CA ASN A 42 -5.62 10.33 9.73
C ASN A 42 -4.14 9.92 9.73
N GLY A 43 -3.86 8.62 9.51
CA GLY A 43 -2.51 8.02 9.59
C GLY A 43 -2.12 7.57 10.98
N ARG A 44 -2.68 8.14 12.07
CA ARG A 44 -2.43 7.73 13.44
C ARG A 44 -3.64 7.07 14.11
N LEU A 45 -4.78 7.72 14.05
CA LEU A 45 -6.05 7.26 14.60
C LEU A 45 -6.96 6.78 13.48
N GLY A 46 -7.61 5.65 13.70
CA GLY A 46 -8.61 5.12 12.80
C GLY A 46 -9.87 4.66 13.50
N ALA A 47 -10.98 4.61 12.79
CA ALA A 47 -12.20 3.98 13.26
C ALA A 47 -12.97 3.30 12.11
N MET A 48 -13.74 2.25 12.49
CA MET A 48 -14.67 1.56 11.59
C MET A 48 -16.10 1.76 12.11
N LEU A 49 -16.95 2.43 11.31
CA LEU A 49 -18.29 2.81 11.71
C LEU A 49 -19.33 1.82 11.14
N PHE A 50 -20.04 1.11 12.02
CA PHE A 50 -21.06 0.13 11.63
C PHE A 50 -22.40 0.81 11.28
N GLY A 51 -22.74 1.93 11.94
CA GLY A 51 -23.98 2.66 11.73
C GLY A 51 -25.20 1.85 12.12
N LYS A 52 -25.14 1.05 13.18
CA LYS A 52 -26.29 0.31 13.71
C LYS A 52 -27.25 1.25 14.40
N THR A 53 -28.51 0.92 14.36
CA THR A 53 -29.58 1.77 14.92
C THR A 53 -30.12 1.29 16.25
N ASP A 54 -29.65 0.16 16.73
CA ASP A 54 -29.89 -0.41 18.07
C ASP A 54 -28.72 -0.12 19.01
N THR A 55 -27.67 -0.93 18.91
CA THR A 55 -26.37 -0.71 19.57
C THR A 55 -25.32 -0.50 18.48
N ASP A 56 -24.97 0.78 18.21
CA ASP A 56 -23.95 1.11 17.20
C ASP A 56 -22.57 0.81 17.73
N ARG A 57 -21.78 0.08 16.93
CA ARG A 57 -20.40 -0.30 17.22
C ARG A 57 -19.46 0.55 16.38
N ILE A 58 -18.50 1.16 17.03
CA ILE A 58 -17.41 1.92 16.40
C ILE A 58 -16.10 1.32 16.87
N VAL A 59 -15.40 0.62 15.99
CA VAL A 59 -14.10 0.00 16.29
C VAL A 59 -13.03 1.07 16.23
N LEU A 60 -12.23 1.22 17.28
CA LEU A 60 -11.17 2.22 17.39
C LEU A 60 -9.79 1.58 17.16
N ASN A 61 -8.92 2.30 16.43
CA ASN A 61 -7.56 1.88 16.14
C ASN A 61 -6.56 3.02 16.34
N GLU A 62 -5.34 2.65 16.74
CA GLU A 62 -4.17 3.53 16.83
C GLU A 62 -2.97 2.79 16.23
N ILE A 63 -2.26 3.39 15.28
CA ILE A 63 -1.25 2.72 14.42
C ILE A 63 -0.12 2.06 15.20
N SER A 64 0.23 2.56 16.38
CA SER A 64 1.31 2.02 17.20
C SER A 64 0.86 1.04 18.29
N LEU A 65 -0.43 0.68 18.37
CA LEU A 65 -0.91 -0.26 19.37
C LEU A 65 -0.57 -1.70 19.02
N TRP A 66 0.59 -2.15 19.48
CA TRP A 66 1.11 -3.50 19.25
C TRP A 66 1.46 -4.17 20.58
N SER A 67 1.13 -5.46 20.76
CA SER A 67 1.73 -6.28 21.79
C SER A 67 3.19 -6.61 21.42
N GLY A 68 3.94 -7.18 22.37
CA GLY A 68 5.33 -7.54 22.15
C GLY A 68 6.33 -6.42 22.43
N GLY A 69 7.55 -6.60 21.95
CA GLY A 69 8.69 -5.72 22.18
C GLY A 69 9.89 -6.13 21.32
N TYR A 70 11.06 -5.55 21.59
CA TYR A 70 12.30 -5.95 20.95
C TYR A 70 12.64 -7.41 21.26
N GLN A 71 12.99 -8.19 20.22
CA GLN A 71 13.33 -9.60 20.32
C GLN A 71 14.72 -9.87 19.73
N GLU A 72 15.55 -10.55 20.51
CA GLU A 72 16.81 -11.10 20.03
C GLU A 72 16.55 -12.47 19.39
N ALA A 73 16.33 -12.48 18.08
CA ALA A 73 15.92 -13.67 17.32
C ALA A 73 17.00 -14.20 16.39
N ASP A 74 18.17 -13.58 16.34
CA ASP A 74 19.31 -14.05 15.53
C ASP A 74 20.01 -15.22 16.21
N ASP A 75 20.42 -16.23 15.42
CA ASP A 75 21.34 -17.28 15.88
C ASP A 75 22.78 -16.89 15.50
N PRO A 76 23.62 -16.49 16.49
CA PRO A 76 24.98 -16.01 16.21
C PRO A 76 25.90 -17.07 15.65
N GLU A 77 25.57 -18.37 15.79
CA GLU A 77 26.38 -19.49 15.29
C GLU A 77 25.95 -19.95 13.87
N ALA A 78 24.83 -19.42 13.34
CA ALA A 78 24.27 -19.86 12.06
C ALA A 78 25.29 -19.78 10.91
N HIS A 79 26.08 -18.70 10.84
CA HIS A 79 27.07 -18.46 9.79
C HIS A 79 28.13 -19.58 9.68
N THR A 80 28.35 -20.37 10.74
CA THR A 80 29.31 -21.48 10.71
C THR A 80 28.88 -22.59 9.75
N TYR A 81 27.58 -22.73 9.47
CA TYR A 81 27.01 -23.72 8.55
C TYR A 81 26.86 -23.19 7.11
N LEU A 82 27.08 -21.88 6.87
CA LEU A 82 26.84 -21.27 5.56
C LEU A 82 27.60 -21.95 4.42
N LYS A 83 28.90 -22.21 4.60
CA LYS A 83 29.72 -22.85 3.58
C LYS A 83 29.26 -24.26 3.26
N GLU A 84 28.85 -25.04 4.25
CA GLU A 84 28.31 -26.39 4.05
C GLU A 84 26.98 -26.35 3.27
N ILE A 85 26.08 -25.46 3.64
CA ILE A 85 24.82 -25.25 2.91
C ILE A 85 25.06 -24.85 1.46
N GLN A 86 25.97 -23.89 1.23
CA GLN A 86 26.37 -23.47 -0.14
C GLN A 86 26.94 -24.63 -0.95
N GLN A 87 27.83 -25.44 -0.36
CA GLN A 87 28.42 -26.59 -1.03
C GLN A 87 27.35 -27.63 -1.40
N LEU A 88 26.45 -27.99 -0.51
CA LEU A 88 25.33 -28.89 -0.77
C LEU A 88 24.45 -28.39 -1.93
N LEU A 89 24.15 -27.12 -1.97
CA LEU A 89 23.37 -26.52 -3.06
C LEU A 89 24.09 -26.54 -4.40
N LEU A 90 25.41 -26.26 -4.43
CA LEU A 90 26.24 -26.33 -5.64
C LEU A 90 26.39 -27.77 -6.16
N GLU A 91 26.30 -28.78 -5.28
CA GLU A 91 26.28 -30.20 -5.63
C GLU A 91 24.87 -30.72 -6.04
N GLY A 92 23.84 -29.88 -6.01
CA GLY A 92 22.46 -30.27 -6.32
C GLY A 92 21.78 -31.09 -5.22
N LYS A 93 22.30 -31.08 -3.99
CA LYS A 93 21.74 -31.71 -2.79
C LYS A 93 20.77 -30.78 -2.05
N ASN A 94 19.78 -30.26 -2.77
CA ASN A 94 18.93 -29.19 -2.29
C ASN A 94 18.13 -29.54 -1.02
N LEU A 95 17.64 -30.79 -0.89
CA LEU A 95 16.91 -31.22 0.30
C LEU A 95 17.80 -31.36 1.54
N GLU A 96 19.02 -31.79 1.38
CA GLU A 96 20.02 -31.87 2.46
C GLU A 96 20.36 -30.43 2.94
N ALA A 97 20.59 -29.52 1.98
CA ALA A 97 20.80 -28.10 2.27
C ALA A 97 19.59 -27.49 2.98
N GLN A 98 18.35 -27.76 2.50
CA GLN A 98 17.11 -27.27 3.12
C GLN A 98 16.91 -27.79 4.55
N ALA A 99 17.25 -29.06 4.82
CA ALA A 99 17.19 -29.64 6.15
C ALA A 99 18.20 -28.96 7.10
N LEU A 100 19.41 -28.67 6.62
CA LEU A 100 20.43 -27.97 7.39
C LEU A 100 20.04 -26.51 7.64
N LEU A 101 19.46 -25.85 6.63
CA LEU A 101 18.92 -24.50 6.72
C LEU A 101 17.78 -24.45 7.76
N GLN A 102 16.83 -25.40 7.72
CA GLN A 102 15.74 -25.49 8.70
C GLN A 102 16.27 -25.64 10.13
N LYS A 103 17.41 -26.26 10.32
CA LYS A 103 18.01 -26.47 11.63
C LYS A 103 18.75 -25.26 12.17
N HIS A 104 19.40 -24.46 11.32
CA HIS A 104 20.38 -23.44 11.73
C HIS A 104 20.11 -22.02 11.19
N PHE A 105 19.30 -21.88 10.11
CA PHE A 105 19.05 -20.59 9.44
C PHE A 105 17.60 -20.13 9.55
N ILE A 106 16.96 -20.40 10.67
CA ILE A 106 15.64 -19.91 11.03
C ILE A 106 15.75 -18.97 12.26
N ALA A 107 14.68 -18.28 12.57
CA ALA A 107 14.60 -17.47 13.79
C ALA A 107 14.91 -18.29 15.03
N ARG A 108 15.73 -17.75 15.92
CA ARG A 108 15.97 -18.33 17.25
C ARG A 108 14.77 -18.11 18.16
N GLY A 109 14.38 -19.11 18.93
CA GLY A 109 13.25 -19.04 19.84
C GLY A 109 11.91 -19.17 19.14
N LYS A 110 10.97 -18.27 19.45
CA LYS A 110 9.59 -18.34 18.93
C LYS A 110 9.39 -17.60 17.59
N GLY A 111 10.36 -16.79 17.15
CA GLY A 111 10.24 -15.95 15.95
C GLY A 111 8.96 -15.11 15.96
N SER A 112 8.17 -15.16 14.87
CA SER A 112 6.87 -14.49 14.76
C SER A 112 5.72 -15.25 15.44
N CYS A 113 6.01 -16.35 16.15
CA CYS A 113 5.01 -17.28 16.68
C CYS A 113 4.07 -17.84 15.61
N HIS A 114 4.57 -18.08 14.38
CA HIS A 114 3.77 -18.54 13.24
C HIS A 114 2.51 -17.70 12.98
N GLY A 115 2.62 -16.37 13.09
CA GLY A 115 1.52 -15.45 12.90
C GLY A 115 0.52 -15.38 14.08
N GLN A 116 0.90 -15.88 15.26
CA GLN A 116 0.11 -15.88 16.51
C GLN A 116 0.84 -15.11 17.62
N GLY A 117 1.31 -13.90 17.29
CA GLY A 117 2.24 -13.12 18.11
C GLY A 117 1.63 -12.32 19.26
N ALA A 118 0.30 -12.29 19.43
CA ALA A 118 -0.36 -11.44 20.43
C ALA A 118 0.21 -11.57 21.87
N ASN A 119 0.72 -12.77 22.22
CA ASN A 119 1.30 -13.07 23.52
C ASN A 119 2.79 -13.49 23.43
N CYS A 120 3.51 -13.03 22.39
CA CYS A 120 4.93 -13.28 22.19
C CYS A 120 5.67 -11.94 22.06
N SER A 121 7.00 -11.97 22.19
CA SER A 121 7.81 -10.76 22.02
C SER A 121 7.77 -10.20 20.58
N TYR A 122 7.54 -11.01 19.54
CA TYR A 122 7.33 -10.50 18.18
C TYR A 122 6.15 -9.54 18.10
N GLY A 123 5.07 -9.82 18.82
CA GLY A 123 3.91 -8.97 18.94
C GLY A 123 2.92 -9.10 17.78
N CYS A 124 1.86 -8.34 17.91
CA CYS A 124 0.73 -8.31 16.98
C CYS A 124 0.05 -6.94 17.04
N TYR A 125 -0.32 -6.39 15.87
CA TYR A 125 -1.21 -5.23 15.80
C TYR A 125 -2.58 -5.58 16.39
N GLN A 126 -3.17 -4.67 17.17
CA GLN A 126 -4.42 -4.96 17.89
C GLN A 126 -5.47 -3.86 17.73
N VAL A 127 -6.74 -4.26 17.81
CA VAL A 127 -7.84 -3.33 18.03
C VAL A 127 -7.59 -2.53 19.32
N PHE A 128 -7.95 -1.24 19.32
CA PHE A 128 -7.81 -0.41 20.52
C PHE A 128 -8.96 -0.65 21.51
N ALA A 129 -10.19 -0.45 21.07
CA ALA A 129 -11.44 -0.73 21.82
C ALA A 129 -12.65 -0.63 20.86
N ASP A 130 -13.79 -1.10 21.32
CA ASP A 130 -15.10 -0.82 20.74
C ASP A 130 -15.79 0.30 21.53
N LEU A 131 -16.17 1.38 20.85
CA LEU A 131 -17.09 2.39 21.36
C LEU A 131 -18.52 1.95 20.99
N LEU A 132 -19.38 1.84 22.00
CA LEU A 132 -20.76 1.40 21.84
C LEU A 132 -21.72 2.55 22.16
N LEU A 133 -22.66 2.79 21.24
CA LEU A 133 -23.75 3.74 21.40
C LEU A 133 -25.07 2.97 21.45
N ASP A 134 -25.61 2.79 22.67
CA ASP A 134 -26.79 1.96 22.91
C ASP A 134 -28.04 2.84 22.97
N TRP A 135 -28.81 2.83 21.88
CA TRP A 135 -30.04 3.62 21.72
C TRP A 135 -31.17 3.09 22.59
N LYS A 136 -31.75 3.93 23.45
CA LYS A 136 -32.88 3.54 24.31
C LYS A 136 -34.16 3.26 23.51
N ASN A 137 -34.40 4.04 22.47
CA ASN A 137 -35.50 3.76 21.53
C ASN A 137 -34.98 2.90 20.38
N GLN A 138 -35.53 1.72 20.18
CA GLN A 138 -35.14 0.74 19.16
C GLN A 138 -36.29 0.47 18.16
N THR A 139 -37.23 1.40 18.00
CA THR A 139 -38.27 1.27 16.96
C THR A 139 -37.63 1.22 15.58
N PRO A 140 -38.29 0.55 14.61
CA PRO A 140 -37.77 0.41 13.23
C PRO A 140 -37.51 1.78 12.59
N VAL A 141 -36.44 1.85 11.81
CA VAL A 141 -36.03 3.09 11.11
C VAL A 141 -36.43 3.05 9.64
N LYS A 142 -36.55 4.25 9.04
CA LYS A 142 -36.83 4.47 7.61
C LYS A 142 -35.71 5.34 7.01
N ASP A 143 -35.65 5.38 5.69
CA ASP A 143 -34.75 6.26 4.90
C ASP A 143 -33.28 6.14 5.32
N TYR A 144 -32.87 4.89 5.65
CA TYR A 144 -31.53 4.60 6.13
C TYR A 144 -30.47 4.72 5.03
N LYS A 145 -29.39 5.49 5.31
CA LYS A 145 -28.23 5.62 4.42
C LYS A 145 -26.93 5.80 5.20
N ARG A 146 -25.85 5.14 4.77
CA ARG A 146 -24.47 5.42 5.20
C ARG A 146 -23.62 5.79 4.00
N VAL A 147 -22.77 6.79 4.16
CA VAL A 147 -21.91 7.32 3.10
C VAL A 147 -20.53 7.62 3.65
N LEU A 148 -19.48 7.13 3.00
CA LEU A 148 -18.12 7.61 3.16
C LEU A 148 -17.79 8.54 1.99
N ARG A 149 -17.58 9.83 2.28
CA ARG A 149 -17.19 10.85 1.30
C ARG A 149 -15.67 10.83 1.16
N LEU A 150 -15.17 10.24 0.07
CA LEU A 150 -13.73 10.12 -0.17
C LEU A 150 -13.04 11.46 -0.41
N ASP A 151 -13.76 12.44 -0.95
CA ASP A 151 -13.27 13.79 -1.22
C ASP A 151 -13.20 14.69 0.02
N GLU A 152 -13.80 14.24 1.12
CA GLU A 152 -13.89 15.00 2.38
C GLU A 152 -13.35 14.22 3.60
N ALA A 153 -13.00 12.94 3.43
CA ALA A 153 -12.63 12.01 4.50
C ALA A 153 -13.65 11.96 5.66
N THR A 154 -14.94 11.99 5.34
CA THR A 154 -16.03 12.10 6.30
C THR A 154 -17.03 10.95 6.10
N ALA A 155 -17.40 10.27 7.20
CA ALA A 155 -18.45 9.26 7.22
C ALA A 155 -19.74 9.84 7.79
N ILE A 156 -20.86 9.59 7.10
CA ILE A 156 -22.18 10.12 7.45
C ILE A 156 -23.18 8.96 7.50
N THR A 157 -23.96 8.87 8.58
CA THR A 157 -25.08 7.93 8.71
C THR A 157 -26.36 8.73 8.96
N THR A 158 -27.40 8.49 8.16
CA THR A 158 -28.70 9.15 8.30
C THR A 158 -29.84 8.14 8.34
N TYR A 159 -30.85 8.42 9.15
CA TYR A 159 -32.11 7.65 9.17
C TYR A 159 -33.23 8.43 9.88
N THR A 160 -34.47 7.99 9.72
CA THR A 160 -35.63 8.53 10.43
C THR A 160 -36.19 7.49 11.39
N ARG A 161 -36.38 7.86 12.67
CA ARG A 161 -37.00 7.06 13.73
C ARG A 161 -38.11 7.85 14.40
N ASP A 162 -39.35 7.37 14.33
CA ASP A 162 -40.55 8.06 14.95
C ASP A 162 -40.60 9.55 14.58
N GLU A 163 -40.45 9.88 13.29
CA GLU A 163 -40.36 11.25 12.75
C GLU A 163 -39.17 12.07 13.31
N ASN A 164 -38.21 11.45 13.99
CA ASN A 164 -36.98 12.07 14.39
C ASN A 164 -35.91 11.71 13.32
N SER A 165 -35.47 12.70 12.54
CA SER A 165 -34.38 12.56 11.60
C SER A 165 -33.08 12.61 12.38
N ILE A 166 -32.31 11.51 12.34
CA ILE A 166 -31.00 11.36 12.99
C ILE A 166 -29.90 11.47 11.93
N GLU A 167 -28.88 12.26 12.22
CA GLU A 167 -27.65 12.31 11.45
C GLU A 167 -26.45 12.11 12.38
N GLN A 168 -25.54 11.19 12.00
CA GLN A 168 -24.24 10.97 12.63
C GLN A 168 -23.16 11.32 11.64
N VAL A 169 -22.26 12.25 11.99
CA VAL A 169 -21.10 12.66 11.21
C VAL A 169 -19.83 12.31 11.98
N ALA A 170 -18.89 11.62 11.34
CA ALA A 170 -17.63 11.22 11.95
C ALA A 170 -16.45 11.49 11.01
N PHE A 171 -15.32 11.92 11.59
CA PHE A 171 -14.05 12.12 10.88
C PHE A 171 -12.85 11.94 11.80
N ALA A 172 -11.70 11.67 11.22
CA ALA A 172 -10.40 11.69 11.90
C ALA A 172 -9.74 13.04 11.62
N ASP A 173 -9.40 13.77 12.69
CA ASP A 173 -8.87 15.14 12.60
C ASP A 173 -7.35 15.09 12.30
N PHE A 174 -6.97 15.59 11.13
CA PHE A 174 -5.59 15.67 10.69
C PHE A 174 -4.75 16.73 11.43
N LYS A 175 -5.41 17.73 12.04
CA LYS A 175 -4.74 18.83 12.75
C LYS A 175 -4.49 18.52 14.22
N ASN A 176 -5.54 18.02 14.92
CA ASN A 176 -5.52 17.89 16.38
C ASN A 176 -5.28 16.46 16.87
N ASP A 177 -5.19 15.46 15.94
CA ASP A 177 -5.01 14.03 16.28
C ASP A 177 -6.14 13.47 17.17
N LEU A 178 -7.37 13.79 16.83
CA LEU A 178 -8.59 13.31 17.50
C LEU A 178 -9.51 12.59 16.52
N LEU A 179 -10.37 11.71 17.03
CA LEU A 179 -11.56 11.28 16.32
C LEU A 179 -12.77 12.09 16.82
N TRP A 180 -13.60 12.53 15.91
CA TRP A 180 -14.79 13.30 16.21
C TRP A 180 -16.02 12.54 15.72
N ILE A 181 -17.06 12.52 16.56
CA ILE A 181 -18.37 12.00 16.23
C ILE A 181 -19.41 13.01 16.71
N LYS A 182 -20.28 13.46 15.83
CA LYS A 182 -21.42 14.31 16.14
C LYS A 182 -22.71 13.61 15.75
N ILE A 183 -23.66 13.56 16.66
CA ILE A 183 -25.01 13.04 16.43
C ILE A 183 -26.00 14.18 16.63
N THR A 184 -26.90 14.37 15.66
CA THR A 184 -27.98 15.37 15.76
C THR A 184 -29.34 14.72 15.50
N GLY A 185 -30.35 15.16 16.22
CA GLY A 185 -31.75 14.75 16.04
C GLY A 185 -32.67 15.96 15.89
N THR A 186 -33.69 15.86 15.02
CA THR A 186 -34.73 16.88 14.92
C THR A 186 -35.64 16.93 16.17
N LYS A 187 -35.73 15.80 16.89
CA LYS A 187 -36.38 15.64 18.20
C LYS A 187 -35.37 15.13 19.22
N PRO A 188 -35.61 15.28 20.54
CA PRO A 188 -34.75 14.72 21.57
C PRO A 188 -34.59 13.21 21.45
N PHE A 189 -33.41 12.71 21.81
CA PHE A 189 -33.04 11.28 21.86
C PHE A 189 -32.30 10.92 23.15
N ASP A 190 -32.35 9.64 23.49
CA ASP A 190 -31.68 9.06 24.64
C ASP A 190 -30.79 7.90 24.20
N LEU A 191 -29.58 7.82 24.75
CA LEU A 191 -28.66 6.72 24.53
C LEU A 191 -27.65 6.55 25.66
N ASN A 192 -27.02 5.38 25.74
CA ASN A 192 -25.85 5.14 26.59
C ASN A 192 -24.58 5.10 25.76
N ILE A 193 -23.49 5.63 26.32
CA ILE A 193 -22.15 5.60 25.73
C ILE A 193 -21.26 4.74 26.59
N SER A 194 -20.66 3.67 26.02
CA SER A 194 -19.72 2.82 26.74
C SER A 194 -18.53 2.44 25.86
N LEU A 195 -17.41 2.09 26.49
CA LEU A 195 -16.28 1.44 25.86
C LEU A 195 -16.23 -0.03 26.24
N PHE A 196 -15.79 -0.86 25.32
CA PHE A 196 -15.52 -2.27 25.56
C PHE A 196 -14.13 -2.65 25.05
N ARG A 197 -13.37 -3.27 25.91
CA ARG A 197 -12.14 -4.00 25.57
C ARG A 197 -12.10 -5.27 26.44
N LYS A 198 -11.96 -6.42 25.77
CA LYS A 198 -12.04 -7.74 26.39
C LYS A 198 -10.94 -7.96 27.44
N GLU A 199 -9.74 -7.40 27.21
CA GLU A 199 -8.56 -7.75 28.00
C GLU A 199 -7.58 -6.58 28.11
N ASN A 200 -6.69 -6.68 29.10
CA ASN A 200 -5.54 -5.77 29.28
C ASN A 200 -5.90 -4.28 29.44
N ALA A 201 -7.11 -3.96 29.94
CA ALA A 201 -7.53 -2.57 30.14
C ALA A 201 -8.50 -2.41 31.31
N THR A 202 -8.46 -1.22 31.90
CA THR A 202 -9.42 -0.71 32.88
C THR A 202 -10.12 0.52 32.31
N ILE A 203 -11.46 0.59 32.48
CA ILE A 203 -12.30 1.68 31.97
C ILE A 203 -12.98 2.38 33.12
N SER A 204 -13.02 3.71 33.11
CA SER A 204 -13.72 4.53 34.11
C SER A 204 -14.60 5.61 33.46
N TYR A 205 -15.68 5.99 34.12
CA TYR A 205 -16.70 6.95 33.67
C TYR A 205 -16.89 8.03 34.74
N GLN A 206 -16.31 9.21 34.53
CA GLN A 206 -16.36 10.31 35.51
C GLN A 206 -16.45 11.66 34.83
N ASN A 207 -17.27 12.56 35.34
CA ASN A 207 -17.36 13.97 34.88
C ASN A 207 -17.57 14.09 33.35
N ASN A 208 -18.48 13.30 32.78
CA ASN A 208 -18.75 13.21 31.35
C ASN A 208 -17.51 12.85 30.50
N ARG A 209 -16.55 12.16 31.10
CA ARG A 209 -15.38 11.63 30.44
C ARG A 209 -15.28 10.12 30.64
N ILE A 210 -14.95 9.41 29.54
CA ILE A 210 -14.60 8.00 29.58
C ILE A 210 -13.08 7.93 29.47
N THR A 211 -12.44 7.19 30.38
CA THR A 211 -10.99 6.97 30.33
C THR A 211 -10.72 5.46 30.27
N LEU A 212 -9.88 5.03 29.36
CA LEU A 212 -9.36 3.68 29.26
C LEU A 212 -7.85 3.73 29.47
N THR A 213 -7.30 2.84 30.29
CA THR A 213 -5.84 2.63 30.43
C THR A 213 -5.53 1.15 30.39
N GLY A 214 -4.42 0.78 29.79
CA GLY A 214 -4.04 -0.63 29.67
C GLY A 214 -2.55 -0.83 29.42
N VAL A 215 -2.14 -2.11 29.52
CA VAL A 215 -0.77 -2.54 29.23
C VAL A 215 -0.84 -3.83 28.43
N LEU A 216 -0.21 -3.86 27.26
CA LEU A 216 -0.12 -5.06 26.43
C LEU A 216 1.06 -5.93 26.88
N PRO A 217 0.99 -7.27 26.66
CA PRO A 217 2.07 -8.16 27.03
C PRO A 217 3.26 -8.07 26.05
N ASP A 218 4.47 -8.31 26.56
CA ASP A 218 5.68 -8.68 25.84
C ASP A 218 6.16 -10.04 26.37
N ASP A 219 5.62 -11.12 25.81
CA ASP A 219 5.75 -12.49 26.37
C ASP A 219 5.34 -12.52 27.85
N LYS A 220 6.28 -12.70 28.76
CA LYS A 220 6.04 -12.72 30.23
C LYS A 220 6.32 -11.38 30.93
N LYS A 221 6.63 -10.33 30.13
CA LYS A 221 6.95 -8.98 30.64
C LYS A 221 5.81 -8.02 30.36
N GLU A 222 5.84 -6.88 31.02
CA GLU A 222 5.04 -5.71 30.66
C GLU A 222 5.57 -5.10 29.36
N GLY A 223 4.67 -4.91 28.40
CA GLY A 223 4.98 -4.31 27.10
C GLY A 223 4.45 -2.88 26.98
N MET A 224 3.73 -2.61 25.90
CA MET A 224 3.25 -1.27 25.56
C MET A 224 2.12 -0.79 26.47
N HIS A 225 2.29 0.41 27.05
CA HIS A 225 1.23 1.13 27.74
C HIS A 225 0.37 1.91 26.74
N PHE A 226 -0.95 1.94 26.96
CA PHE A 226 -1.88 2.67 26.14
C PHE A 226 -3.02 3.29 26.93
N ALA A 227 -3.57 4.39 26.43
CA ALA A 227 -4.71 5.06 27.03
C ALA A 227 -5.59 5.76 26.00
N SER A 228 -6.88 5.88 26.31
CA SER A 228 -7.83 6.73 25.60
C SER A 228 -8.54 7.64 26.59
N ALA A 229 -8.87 8.85 26.14
CA ALA A 229 -9.80 9.74 26.82
C ALA A 229 -10.88 10.21 25.82
N ILE A 230 -12.15 10.14 26.23
CA ILE A 230 -13.32 10.55 25.42
C ILE A 230 -14.09 11.59 26.19
N ASP A 231 -14.15 12.83 25.67
CA ASP A 231 -15.01 13.89 26.20
C ASP A 231 -16.39 13.82 25.54
N VAL A 232 -17.42 13.85 26.38
CA VAL A 232 -18.84 13.80 25.99
C VAL A 232 -19.47 15.17 26.22
N GLN A 233 -19.94 15.80 25.14
CA GLN A 233 -20.61 17.12 25.15
C GLN A 233 -22.02 16.96 24.58
N THR A 234 -23.02 17.56 25.20
CA THR A 234 -24.42 17.49 24.74
C THR A 234 -25.21 18.69 25.21
N ASP A 235 -26.28 19.02 24.48
CA ASP A 235 -27.29 19.97 24.88
C ASP A 235 -28.35 19.38 25.81
N GLY A 236 -28.38 18.05 25.96
CA GLY A 236 -29.21 17.32 26.91
C GLY A 236 -28.56 17.14 28.28
N LYS A 237 -29.06 16.18 29.07
CA LYS A 237 -28.44 15.78 30.33
C LYS A 237 -27.47 14.62 30.10
N ALA A 238 -26.24 14.73 30.61
CA ALA A 238 -25.27 13.65 30.67
C ALA A 238 -25.03 13.22 32.13
N GLU A 239 -25.07 11.93 32.42
CA GLU A 239 -24.86 11.36 33.74
C GLU A 239 -23.91 10.17 33.72
N SER A 240 -22.75 10.29 34.38
CA SER A 240 -21.79 9.20 34.52
C SER A 240 -22.33 8.12 35.46
N LYS A 241 -22.45 6.87 34.96
CA LYS A 241 -22.78 5.65 35.69
C LYS A 241 -21.55 4.76 35.81
N GLU A 242 -21.68 3.64 36.51
CA GLU A 242 -20.57 2.70 36.73
C GLU A 242 -19.96 2.15 35.42
N LYS A 243 -20.80 1.91 34.37
CA LYS A 243 -20.41 1.24 33.14
C LYS A 243 -20.75 2.01 31.87
N ALA A 244 -21.25 3.24 31.96
CA ALA A 244 -21.63 4.06 30.82
C ALA A 244 -21.79 5.53 31.22
N ILE A 245 -21.86 6.41 30.21
CA ILE A 245 -22.43 7.75 30.35
C ILE A 245 -23.84 7.69 29.71
N GLU A 246 -24.85 8.01 30.52
CA GLU A 246 -26.25 8.07 30.11
C GLU A 246 -26.57 9.46 29.58
N ILE A 247 -27.08 9.54 28.34
CA ILE A 247 -27.54 10.76 27.70
C ILE A 247 -29.06 10.76 27.66
N GLN A 248 -29.67 11.86 28.09
CA GLN A 248 -31.13 12.04 28.17
C GLN A 248 -31.57 13.35 27.51
N ALA A 249 -32.62 13.28 26.71
CA ALA A 249 -33.28 14.41 26.05
C ALA A 249 -32.34 15.29 25.20
N ALA A 250 -31.30 14.69 24.55
CA ALA A 250 -30.36 15.40 23.71
C ALA A 250 -30.92 15.61 22.31
N LYS A 251 -30.66 16.74 21.70
CA LYS A 251 -30.75 16.94 20.24
C LYS A 251 -29.38 16.96 19.57
N GLU A 252 -28.35 17.25 20.35
CA GLU A 252 -26.96 17.22 19.89
C GLU A 252 -26.07 16.48 20.89
N LEU A 253 -25.18 15.61 20.35
CA LEU A 253 -24.14 14.91 21.08
C LEU A 253 -22.85 15.00 20.28
N ILE A 254 -21.75 15.40 20.94
CA ILE A 254 -20.40 15.45 20.35
C ILE A 254 -19.46 14.63 21.21
N LEU A 255 -18.73 13.71 20.58
CA LEU A 255 -17.65 12.93 21.16
C LEU A 255 -16.32 13.38 20.60
N LYS A 256 -15.37 13.74 21.49
CA LYS A 256 -13.95 13.98 21.16
C LYS A 256 -13.15 12.84 21.71
N ILE A 257 -12.50 12.05 20.85
CA ILE A 257 -11.81 10.82 21.22
C ILE A 257 -10.31 10.99 20.96
N SER A 258 -9.51 10.82 21.98
CA SER A 258 -8.06 10.73 21.89
C SER A 258 -7.58 9.32 22.24
N MET A 259 -6.48 8.89 21.63
CA MET A 259 -5.80 7.65 21.94
C MET A 259 -4.28 7.90 21.95
N ALA A 260 -3.55 7.20 22.80
CA ALA A 260 -2.11 7.33 22.93
C ALA A 260 -1.47 6.02 23.38
N THR A 261 -0.25 5.78 22.91
CA THR A 261 0.66 4.75 23.40
C THR A 261 1.97 5.38 23.88
N ASN A 262 2.81 4.60 24.55
CA ASN A 262 4.15 5.03 24.91
C ASN A 262 5.22 4.69 23.86
N TYR A 263 4.81 4.27 22.65
CA TYR A 263 5.71 3.98 21.54
C TYR A 263 6.49 5.21 21.08
N GLN A 264 7.76 5.02 20.76
CA GLN A 264 8.66 6.07 20.22
C GLN A 264 8.91 5.82 18.73
N TYR A 265 8.22 6.55 17.88
CA TYR A 265 8.29 6.41 16.40
C TYR A 265 9.70 6.56 15.82
N LYS A 266 10.61 7.25 16.54
CA LYS A 266 11.98 7.51 16.06
C LYS A 266 12.88 6.27 16.09
N ASN A 267 12.74 5.42 17.11
CA ASN A 267 13.68 4.33 17.39
C ASN A 267 13.04 2.99 17.77
N GLY A 268 11.69 2.88 17.73
CA GLY A 268 10.98 1.64 18.07
C GLY A 268 10.98 1.30 19.57
N GLY A 269 11.42 2.22 20.43
CA GLY A 269 11.43 2.01 21.88
C GLY A 269 10.11 2.34 22.55
N LEU A 270 10.02 2.01 23.84
CA LEU A 270 8.93 2.43 24.71
C LEU A 270 9.43 3.52 25.67
N SER A 271 8.65 4.58 25.85
CA SER A 271 8.97 5.69 26.75
C SER A 271 8.30 5.50 28.13
N ASN A 272 8.82 6.19 29.15
CA ASN A 272 8.22 6.23 30.48
C ASN A 272 7.17 7.35 30.63
N VAL A 273 6.63 7.89 29.52
CA VAL A 273 5.62 8.95 29.53
C VAL A 273 4.29 8.38 30.00
N SER A 274 3.58 9.11 30.87
CA SER A 274 2.20 8.79 31.25
C SER A 274 1.29 8.84 30.02
N VAL A 275 0.87 7.68 29.54
CA VAL A 275 -0.03 7.57 28.37
C VAL A 275 -1.40 8.20 28.63
N LYS A 276 -1.87 8.17 29.88
CA LYS A 276 -3.11 8.84 30.30
C LYS A 276 -3.00 10.36 30.12
N GLU A 277 -1.95 10.97 30.68
CA GLU A 277 -1.72 12.41 30.53
C GLU A 277 -1.49 12.81 29.07
N LYS A 278 -0.81 11.94 28.30
CA LYS A 278 -0.61 12.14 26.85
C LYS A 278 -1.96 12.16 26.12
N ALA A 279 -2.85 11.21 26.37
CA ALA A 279 -4.20 11.17 25.77
C ALA A 279 -5.03 12.40 26.18
N GLU A 280 -5.04 12.76 27.47
CA GLU A 280 -5.75 13.94 27.97
C GLU A 280 -5.20 15.24 27.37
N SER A 281 -3.90 15.34 27.13
CA SER A 281 -3.26 16.52 26.55
C SER A 281 -3.72 16.82 25.12
N TYR A 282 -4.07 15.80 24.31
CA TYR A 282 -4.63 15.98 22.97
C TYR A 282 -6.01 16.68 23.07
N LEU A 283 -6.87 16.26 24.01
CA LEU A 283 -8.17 16.88 24.23
C LEU A 283 -8.03 18.35 24.71
N GLN A 284 -7.14 18.58 25.69
CA GLN A 284 -6.91 19.91 26.27
C GLN A 284 -6.38 20.94 25.27
N ARG A 285 -5.51 20.51 24.35
CA ARG A 285 -4.96 21.40 23.31
C ARG A 285 -5.96 21.75 22.22
N CYS A 286 -7.01 20.93 22.02
CA CYS A 286 -8.03 21.17 21.00
C CYS A 286 -9.15 22.04 21.53
N THR A 287 -9.11 23.33 21.21
CA THR A 287 -10.15 24.32 21.57
C THR A 287 -11.18 24.54 20.47
N SER A 288 -11.04 23.89 19.32
CA SER A 288 -11.93 24.03 18.16
C SER A 288 -13.32 23.49 18.44
N SER A 289 -14.35 24.10 17.85
CA SER A 289 -15.69 23.50 17.71
C SER A 289 -15.65 22.35 16.72
N PHE A 290 -16.67 21.49 16.69
CA PHE A 290 -16.80 20.41 15.73
C PHE A 290 -16.70 20.92 14.28
N GLU A 291 -17.43 22.01 13.96
CA GLU A 291 -17.50 22.59 12.61
C GLU A 291 -16.13 23.16 12.18
N THR A 292 -15.44 23.84 13.09
CA THR A 292 -14.09 24.38 12.83
C THR A 292 -13.08 23.24 12.61
N ALA A 293 -13.08 22.23 13.47
CA ALA A 293 -12.21 21.07 13.35
C ALA A 293 -12.46 20.29 12.04
N LEU A 294 -13.73 20.11 11.67
CA LEU A 294 -14.12 19.47 10.41
C LEU A 294 -13.62 20.26 9.19
N ALA A 295 -13.82 21.58 9.17
CA ALA A 295 -13.37 22.43 8.06
C ALA A 295 -11.84 22.45 7.91
N GLU A 296 -11.11 22.57 9.03
CA GLU A 296 -9.64 22.53 9.05
C GLU A 296 -9.11 21.17 8.61
N SER A 297 -9.67 20.08 9.13
CA SER A 297 -9.29 18.70 8.77
C SER A 297 -9.56 18.44 7.28
N LYS A 298 -10.71 18.83 6.74
CA LYS A 298 -11.01 18.77 5.30
C LYS A 298 -9.98 19.51 4.47
N THR A 299 -9.58 20.70 4.88
CA THR A 299 -8.59 21.52 4.14
C THR A 299 -7.25 20.79 4.04
N ILE A 300 -6.74 20.22 5.14
CA ILE A 300 -5.50 19.46 5.16
C ILE A 300 -5.62 18.20 4.29
N TYR A 301 -6.68 17.42 4.46
CA TYR A 301 -6.92 16.22 3.67
C TYR A 301 -7.01 16.53 2.16
N GLN A 302 -7.75 17.55 1.78
CA GLN A 302 -7.96 17.95 0.40
C GLN A 302 -6.70 18.50 -0.26
N SER A 303 -5.75 19.03 0.50
CA SER A 303 -4.44 19.44 -0.03
C SER A 303 -3.65 18.23 -0.59
N LEU A 304 -3.93 17.02 -0.12
CA LEU A 304 -3.39 15.76 -0.62
C LEU A 304 -4.30 15.14 -1.69
N PHE A 305 -5.57 14.94 -1.35
CA PHE A 305 -6.50 14.21 -2.22
C PHE A 305 -6.71 14.89 -3.57
N ASN A 306 -6.73 16.24 -3.61
CA ASN A 306 -6.99 17.02 -4.82
C ASN A 306 -5.77 17.15 -5.75
N LYS A 307 -4.57 16.74 -5.33
CA LYS A 307 -3.38 16.76 -6.20
C LYS A 307 -3.55 15.91 -7.46
N ASN A 308 -4.36 14.86 -7.38
CA ASN A 308 -4.64 13.99 -8.52
C ASN A 308 -6.14 13.70 -8.63
N ARG A 309 -6.72 13.82 -9.81
CA ARG A 309 -8.14 13.61 -10.07
C ARG A 309 -8.39 12.93 -11.40
N TRP A 310 -9.22 11.90 -11.38
CA TRP A 310 -9.68 11.20 -12.58
C TRP A 310 -11.18 11.44 -12.81
N TYR A 311 -11.53 11.92 -14.00
CA TYR A 311 -12.92 12.13 -14.46
C TYR A 311 -13.19 11.19 -15.64
N GLY A 312 -14.24 10.41 -15.56
CA GLY A 312 -14.67 9.48 -16.61
C GLY A 312 -16.00 9.89 -17.25
N ASN A 313 -16.53 9.01 -18.08
CA ASN A 313 -17.81 9.21 -18.75
C ASN A 313 -18.97 9.07 -17.74
N ALA A 314 -19.76 10.12 -17.54
CA ALA A 314 -20.85 10.20 -16.55
C ALA A 314 -22.12 9.43 -16.94
N ASN A 315 -22.16 8.70 -18.06
CA ASN A 315 -23.38 8.10 -18.61
C ASN A 315 -23.88 6.83 -17.90
N SER A 316 -23.40 6.52 -16.69
CA SER A 316 -23.90 5.40 -15.90
C SER A 316 -24.97 5.85 -14.89
N ASN A 317 -26.17 5.28 -14.97
CA ASN A 317 -27.28 5.56 -14.05
C ASN A 317 -27.11 4.77 -12.74
N THR A 318 -25.95 4.95 -12.07
CA THR A 318 -25.58 4.20 -10.85
C THR A 318 -25.86 4.97 -9.54
N SER A 319 -26.36 6.20 -9.62
CA SER A 319 -26.60 7.10 -8.46
C SER A 319 -27.55 6.54 -7.40
N GLN A 320 -28.43 5.63 -7.79
CA GLN A 320 -29.39 4.97 -6.89
C GLN A 320 -28.89 3.65 -6.32
N LEU A 321 -27.75 3.12 -6.79
CA LEU A 321 -27.20 1.84 -6.34
C LEU A 321 -26.30 2.03 -5.12
N SER A 322 -26.31 1.05 -4.20
CA SER A 322 -25.28 0.91 -3.19
C SER A 322 -23.96 0.46 -3.83
N THR A 323 -22.85 0.67 -3.15
CA THR A 323 -21.54 0.21 -3.65
C THR A 323 -21.50 -1.30 -3.87
N TYR A 324 -22.15 -2.08 -3.01
CA TYR A 324 -22.23 -3.53 -3.17
C TYR A 324 -23.03 -3.95 -4.41
N GLU A 325 -24.19 -3.32 -4.68
CA GLU A 325 -24.98 -3.55 -5.90
C GLU A 325 -24.17 -3.21 -7.16
N ARG A 326 -23.32 -2.17 -7.10
CA ARG A 326 -22.40 -1.81 -8.19
C ARG A 326 -21.29 -2.85 -8.40
N LEU A 327 -20.69 -3.38 -7.31
CA LEU A 327 -19.71 -4.47 -7.39
C LEU A 327 -20.30 -5.71 -8.06
N GLU A 328 -21.51 -6.12 -7.66
CA GLU A 328 -22.22 -7.27 -8.26
C GLU A 328 -22.48 -7.05 -9.76
N GLY A 329 -22.99 -5.87 -10.13
CA GLY A 329 -23.27 -5.51 -11.52
C GLY A 329 -22.00 -5.51 -12.37
N PHE A 330 -20.94 -4.83 -11.91
CA PHE A 330 -19.66 -4.75 -12.61
C PHE A 330 -19.02 -6.12 -12.83
N TYR A 331 -19.09 -7.01 -11.83
CA TYR A 331 -18.57 -8.37 -11.94
C TYR A 331 -19.36 -9.20 -12.98
N ARG A 332 -20.67 -9.01 -13.07
CA ARG A 332 -21.52 -9.64 -14.12
C ARG A 332 -21.28 -9.08 -15.52
N GLY A 333 -20.60 -7.94 -15.64
CA GLY A 333 -20.31 -7.26 -16.90
C GLY A 333 -21.21 -6.06 -17.21
N ASP A 334 -22.02 -5.60 -16.25
CA ASP A 334 -22.81 -4.37 -16.37
C ASP A 334 -21.87 -3.16 -16.56
N LYS A 335 -22.36 -2.14 -17.29
CA LYS A 335 -21.60 -0.90 -17.52
C LYS A 335 -21.57 -0.03 -16.27
N ASP A 336 -20.40 0.25 -15.77
CA ASP A 336 -20.17 1.21 -14.69
C ASP A 336 -18.79 1.87 -14.83
N ALA A 337 -18.71 2.91 -15.65
CA ALA A 337 -17.48 3.68 -15.88
C ALA A 337 -16.95 4.36 -14.60
N LEU A 338 -17.79 4.52 -13.57
CA LEU A 338 -17.46 5.23 -12.35
C LEU A 338 -16.87 4.30 -11.26
N LEU A 339 -17.13 2.99 -11.31
CA LEU A 339 -16.62 2.06 -10.29
C LEU A 339 -15.08 1.93 -10.28
N PRO A 340 -14.38 1.81 -11.42
CA PRO A 340 -12.91 1.88 -11.45
C PRO A 340 -12.36 3.20 -10.90
N ILE A 341 -13.04 4.33 -11.16
CA ILE A 341 -12.66 5.65 -10.62
C ILE A 341 -12.84 5.68 -9.09
N LEU A 342 -13.97 5.17 -8.60
CA LEU A 342 -14.22 5.05 -7.16
C LEU A 342 -13.14 4.19 -6.49
N TYR A 343 -12.79 3.04 -7.07
CA TYR A 343 -11.79 2.13 -6.52
C TYR A 343 -10.38 2.76 -6.52
N TYR A 344 -9.99 3.46 -7.60
CA TYR A 344 -8.74 4.22 -7.66
C TYR A 344 -8.67 5.29 -6.56
N ASN A 345 -9.72 6.08 -6.40
CA ASN A 345 -9.79 7.11 -5.36
C ASN A 345 -9.87 6.50 -3.96
N PHE A 346 -10.48 5.32 -3.80
CA PHE A 346 -10.53 4.61 -2.53
C PHE A 346 -9.12 4.14 -2.10
N GLY A 347 -8.30 3.61 -3.02
CA GLY A 347 -6.90 3.29 -2.71
C GLY A 347 -6.11 4.51 -2.25
N ARG A 348 -6.26 5.66 -2.93
CA ARG A 348 -5.63 6.94 -2.51
C ARG A 348 -6.14 7.42 -1.14
N TYR A 349 -7.46 7.34 -0.92
CA TYR A 349 -8.09 7.65 0.37
C TYR A 349 -7.50 6.80 1.50
N LEU A 350 -7.40 5.49 1.28
CA LEU A 350 -6.87 4.57 2.29
C LEU A 350 -5.41 4.89 2.63
N LEU A 351 -4.57 5.25 1.64
CA LEU A 351 -3.18 5.62 1.90
C LEU A 351 -3.07 6.92 2.70
N ILE A 352 -3.81 7.98 2.32
CA ILE A 352 -3.83 9.26 3.05
C ILE A 352 -4.32 9.04 4.50
N SER A 353 -5.27 8.11 4.69
CA SER A 353 -5.87 7.84 5.99
C SER A 353 -5.06 6.88 6.88
N SER A 354 -4.06 6.16 6.33
CA SER A 354 -3.27 5.15 7.06
C SER A 354 -1.76 5.37 7.06
N SER A 355 -1.26 6.39 6.34
CA SER A 355 0.17 6.73 6.29
C SER A 355 0.36 8.24 6.44
N ARG A 356 1.20 8.67 7.37
CA ARG A 356 1.51 10.08 7.63
C ARG A 356 2.94 10.23 8.13
N GLU A 357 3.61 11.27 7.67
CA GLU A 357 4.98 11.64 8.08
C GLU A 357 5.14 11.60 9.60
N GLY A 358 6.25 11.06 10.07
CA GLY A 358 6.57 10.93 11.49
C GLY A 358 5.98 9.71 12.18
N LEU A 359 5.17 8.86 11.52
CA LEU A 359 4.48 7.71 12.10
C LEU A 359 4.99 6.37 11.53
N LEU A 360 4.40 5.25 11.95
CA LEU A 360 4.63 3.93 11.35
C LEU A 360 3.98 3.84 9.96
N PRO A 361 4.53 3.03 9.04
CA PRO A 361 3.89 2.78 7.76
C PRO A 361 2.59 1.97 7.92
N ALA A 362 1.73 2.02 6.89
CA ALA A 362 0.55 1.16 6.80
C ALA A 362 0.95 -0.32 6.84
N ASN A 363 0.42 -1.07 7.81
CA ASN A 363 0.69 -2.50 8.00
C ASN A 363 -0.22 -3.38 7.10
N LEU A 364 -0.27 -4.71 7.29
CA LEU A 364 -1.16 -5.61 6.53
C LEU A 364 -2.64 -5.24 6.63
N GLN A 365 -3.06 -4.60 7.72
CA GLN A 365 -4.41 -4.07 7.93
C GLN A 365 -4.52 -2.58 7.56
N GLY A 366 -3.45 -1.95 7.10
CA GLY A 366 -3.36 -0.51 6.96
C GLY A 366 -3.32 0.18 8.31
N LEU A 367 -4.50 0.54 8.80
CA LEU A 367 -4.74 1.15 10.11
C LEU A 367 -5.89 0.44 10.85
N TRP A 368 -6.69 -0.38 10.17
CA TRP A 368 -7.99 -0.87 10.66
C TRP A 368 -7.98 -2.37 10.96
N ALA A 369 -8.24 -2.71 12.23
CA ALA A 369 -8.39 -4.08 12.71
C ALA A 369 -9.47 -4.16 13.79
N GLU A 370 -10.13 -5.32 13.91
CA GLU A 370 -11.10 -5.57 14.98
C GLU A 370 -10.67 -6.69 15.93
N GLU A 371 -9.52 -7.34 15.67
CA GLU A 371 -9.05 -8.50 16.41
C GLU A 371 -7.96 -8.12 17.44
N TYR A 372 -7.82 -8.94 18.48
CA TYR A 372 -6.70 -8.95 19.43
C TYR A 372 -5.52 -9.78 18.92
N GLN A 373 -5.78 -10.70 18.02
CA GLN A 373 -4.81 -11.43 17.21
C GLN A 373 -5.17 -11.22 15.76
N THR A 374 -4.59 -10.20 15.14
CA THR A 374 -4.79 -9.93 13.71
C THR A 374 -4.18 -11.03 12.85
N PRO A 375 -4.76 -11.33 11.68
CA PRO A 375 -4.18 -12.29 10.75
C PRO A 375 -2.72 -11.94 10.43
N TRP A 376 -1.83 -12.94 10.48
CA TRP A 376 -0.38 -12.76 10.30
C TRP A 376 0.22 -11.64 11.16
N ASN A 377 -0.26 -11.50 12.42
CA ASN A 377 0.13 -10.44 13.35
C ASN A 377 -0.17 -9.01 12.87
N GLY A 378 -0.80 -8.82 11.72
CA GLY A 378 -0.91 -7.50 11.09
C GLY A 378 0.45 -6.88 10.78
N ASP A 379 1.49 -7.68 10.58
CA ASP A 379 2.87 -7.22 10.50
C ASP A 379 3.27 -6.65 9.14
N TYR A 380 4.57 -6.42 8.94
CA TYR A 380 5.14 -5.94 7.70
C TYR A 380 5.77 -7.11 6.95
N HIS A 381 5.03 -7.72 5.99
CA HIS A 381 5.58 -8.73 5.10
C HIS A 381 6.41 -8.06 4.01
N LEU A 382 7.71 -8.44 3.92
CA LEU A 382 8.71 -7.83 3.05
C LEU A 382 8.90 -8.56 1.72
N ASN A 383 8.08 -9.56 1.43
CA ASN A 383 8.17 -10.33 0.18
C ASN A 383 7.17 -9.87 -0.89
N ILE A 384 6.29 -8.90 -0.60
CA ILE A 384 5.37 -8.21 -1.53
C ILE A 384 4.49 -7.16 -0.83
N ASN A 385 3.93 -7.45 0.37
CA ASN A 385 2.76 -6.77 0.88
C ASN A 385 3.04 -5.30 1.23
N ILE A 386 4.06 -5.01 2.07
CA ILE A 386 4.37 -3.63 2.44
C ILE A 386 4.83 -2.81 1.23
N GLN A 387 5.55 -3.42 0.29
CA GLN A 387 5.96 -2.74 -0.93
C GLN A 387 4.73 -2.34 -1.76
N MET A 388 3.78 -3.25 -1.93
CA MET A 388 2.52 -3.01 -2.65
C MET A 388 1.70 -1.88 -2.01
N ASN A 389 1.74 -1.73 -0.68
CA ASN A 389 1.04 -0.66 0.02
C ASN A 389 1.45 0.74 -0.47
N TYR A 390 2.66 0.89 -1.00
CA TYR A 390 3.20 2.19 -1.42
C TYR A 390 3.37 2.37 -2.93
N TRP A 391 3.07 1.35 -3.76
CA TRP A 391 3.24 1.44 -5.21
C TRP A 391 2.45 2.58 -5.86
N LEU A 392 1.27 2.94 -5.32
CA LEU A 392 0.46 4.04 -5.88
C LEU A 392 1.01 5.43 -5.49
N ALA A 393 1.78 5.56 -4.41
CA ALA A 393 2.08 6.84 -3.78
C ALA A 393 2.69 7.86 -4.75
N GLU A 394 3.80 7.51 -5.37
CA GLU A 394 4.54 8.43 -6.24
C GLU A 394 3.72 8.81 -7.49
N ALA A 395 3.24 7.82 -8.25
CA ALA A 395 2.51 8.05 -9.49
C ALA A 395 1.20 8.82 -9.31
N THR A 396 0.57 8.72 -8.12
CA THR A 396 -0.69 9.41 -7.82
C THR A 396 -0.51 10.75 -7.06
N ASN A 397 0.74 11.28 -7.06
CA ASN A 397 1.10 12.59 -6.48
C ASN A 397 0.90 12.65 -4.95
N LEU A 398 1.34 11.59 -4.25
CA LEU A 398 1.30 11.43 -2.79
C LEU A 398 2.70 11.07 -2.24
N SER A 399 3.76 11.62 -2.83
CA SER A 399 5.16 11.30 -2.51
C SER A 399 5.50 11.51 -1.03
N GLU A 400 4.91 12.50 -0.37
CA GLU A 400 5.11 12.77 1.06
C GLU A 400 4.67 11.63 1.97
N LEU A 401 3.75 10.78 1.50
CA LEU A 401 3.24 9.65 2.28
C LEU A 401 4.18 8.43 2.27
N THR A 402 5.27 8.47 1.51
CA THR A 402 6.29 7.41 1.51
C THR A 402 7.31 7.56 2.65
N GLU A 403 7.35 8.72 3.33
CA GLU A 403 8.28 8.98 4.44
C GLU A 403 8.22 7.91 5.54
N PRO A 404 7.04 7.44 6.01
CA PRO A 404 6.98 6.38 7.02
C PRO A 404 7.69 5.10 6.59
N LEU A 405 7.52 4.68 5.32
CA LEU A 405 8.19 3.48 4.79
C LEU A 405 9.70 3.69 4.68
N ASN A 406 10.15 4.82 4.13
CA ASN A 406 11.56 5.11 3.96
C ASN A 406 12.27 5.19 5.31
N ARG A 407 11.67 5.84 6.33
CA ARG A 407 12.20 5.90 7.69
C ARG A 407 12.19 4.51 8.36
N PHE A 408 11.13 3.73 8.19
CA PHE A 408 11.07 2.35 8.67
C PHE A 408 12.23 1.53 8.07
N THR A 409 12.48 1.62 6.77
CA THR A 409 13.60 0.96 6.09
C THR A 409 14.94 1.38 6.69
N LYS A 410 15.15 2.67 6.93
CA LYS A 410 16.36 3.18 7.59
C LYS A 410 16.54 2.63 9.01
N ASN A 411 15.43 2.48 9.74
CA ASN A 411 15.45 1.96 11.11
C ASN A 411 15.67 0.44 11.20
N LEU A 412 15.50 -0.32 10.10
CA LEU A 412 15.88 -1.73 10.04
C LEU A 412 17.39 -1.93 10.03
N VAL A 413 18.17 -0.96 9.55
CA VAL A 413 19.62 -1.09 9.32
C VAL A 413 20.39 -1.56 10.56
N PRO A 414 20.21 -1.00 11.77
CA PRO A 414 20.98 -1.44 12.95
C PRO A 414 20.76 -2.92 13.33
N ASN A 415 19.53 -3.42 13.24
CA ASN A 415 19.24 -4.83 13.50
C ASN A 415 19.68 -5.69 12.30
N GLY A 416 19.48 -5.19 11.07
CA GLY A 416 19.94 -5.87 9.84
C GLY A 416 21.44 -6.12 9.80
N HIS A 417 22.27 -5.26 10.39
CA HIS A 417 23.71 -5.51 10.57
C HIS A 417 23.99 -6.72 11.47
N LYS A 418 23.27 -6.83 12.60
CA LYS A 418 23.41 -7.98 13.50
C LYS A 418 23.01 -9.27 12.78
N THR A 419 21.88 -9.23 12.06
CA THR A 419 21.34 -10.36 11.29
C THR A 419 22.32 -10.77 10.16
N ALA A 420 22.89 -9.80 9.41
CA ALA A 420 23.88 -10.08 8.37
C ALA A 420 25.13 -10.78 8.96
N LYS A 421 25.57 -10.32 10.13
CA LYS A 421 26.73 -10.93 10.81
C LYS A 421 26.41 -12.33 11.34
N ALA A 422 25.25 -12.50 11.97
CA ALA A 422 24.85 -13.76 12.61
C ALA A 422 24.66 -14.90 11.61
N TYR A 423 23.96 -14.66 10.51
CA TYR A 423 23.62 -15.72 9.55
C TYR A 423 24.64 -15.86 8.41
N TYR A 424 25.29 -14.77 7.99
CA TYR A 424 26.11 -14.76 6.77
C TYR A 424 27.57 -14.38 7.02
N ASN A 425 27.92 -13.95 8.22
CA ASN A 425 29.22 -13.32 8.53
C ASN A 425 29.57 -12.22 7.51
N ALA A 426 28.55 -11.51 7.00
CA ALA A 426 28.65 -10.50 5.97
C ALA A 426 28.74 -9.09 6.59
N ASP A 427 29.28 -8.14 5.80
CA ASP A 427 29.17 -6.71 6.07
C ASP A 427 27.79 -6.20 5.61
N GLY A 428 27.49 -4.92 5.89
CA GLY A 428 26.22 -4.34 5.47
C GLY A 428 25.02 -4.85 6.28
N TRP A 429 23.81 -4.79 5.72
CA TRP A 429 22.57 -5.17 6.43
C TRP A 429 21.62 -6.00 5.57
N VAL A 430 20.84 -6.85 6.21
CA VAL A 430 19.80 -7.69 5.60
C VAL A 430 18.52 -7.65 6.43
N ALA A 431 17.37 -7.73 5.77
CA ALA A 431 16.09 -8.07 6.39
C ALA A 431 15.41 -9.15 5.52
N HIS A 432 14.81 -10.14 6.20
CA HIS A 432 14.20 -11.30 5.54
C HIS A 432 12.72 -11.03 5.15
N VAL A 433 11.80 -11.93 5.48
CA VAL A 433 10.43 -11.92 4.95
C VAL A 433 9.45 -11.09 5.75
N ILE A 434 9.67 -10.97 7.06
CA ILE A 434 8.74 -10.34 8.00
C ILE A 434 9.45 -9.31 8.88
N SER A 435 8.71 -8.29 9.31
CA SER A 435 9.16 -7.30 10.27
C SER A 435 8.00 -6.75 11.10
N ASN A 436 8.31 -5.94 12.12
CA ASN A 436 7.37 -5.36 13.07
C ASN A 436 7.84 -3.97 13.55
N PRO A 437 7.11 -3.25 14.41
CA PRO A 437 7.51 -1.94 14.92
C PRO A 437 8.83 -1.88 15.68
N TRP A 438 9.38 -3.03 16.09
CA TRP A 438 10.70 -3.13 16.74
C TRP A 438 11.81 -3.49 15.76
N PHE A 439 11.53 -3.39 14.45
CA PHE A 439 12.50 -3.56 13.36
C PHE A 439 13.14 -4.95 13.34
N TYR A 440 12.29 -6.00 13.39
CA TYR A 440 12.69 -7.39 13.25
C TYR A 440 13.28 -7.63 11.84
N THR A 441 14.44 -8.31 11.77
CA THR A 441 15.16 -8.57 10.52
C THR A 441 15.58 -10.02 10.33
N SER A 442 15.47 -10.86 11.37
CA SER A 442 15.84 -12.28 11.35
C SER A 442 15.02 -13.07 10.32
N PRO A 443 15.46 -14.27 9.89
CA PRO A 443 14.63 -15.18 9.10
C PRO A 443 13.31 -15.55 9.79
N GLY A 444 12.37 -16.11 9.02
CA GLY A 444 11.16 -16.72 9.61
C GLY A 444 11.47 -18.06 10.29
N GLU A 445 10.47 -18.71 10.87
CA GLU A 445 10.58 -19.98 11.61
C GLU A 445 10.69 -21.21 10.69
N SER A 446 10.61 -21.03 9.40
CA SER A 446 10.70 -22.12 8.42
C SER A 446 11.58 -21.73 7.25
N ALA A 447 12.51 -22.62 6.88
CA ALA A 447 13.33 -22.47 5.69
C ALA A 447 12.51 -22.40 4.38
N VAL A 448 11.31 -22.97 4.39
CA VAL A 448 10.41 -23.03 3.22
C VAL A 448 9.95 -21.64 2.78
N TRP A 449 9.62 -20.75 3.73
CA TRP A 449 9.11 -19.42 3.45
C TRP A 449 9.97 -18.29 4.04
N GLY A 450 10.69 -18.56 5.13
CA GLY A 450 11.37 -17.54 5.93
C GLY A 450 12.80 -17.21 5.50
N SER A 451 13.37 -17.92 4.50
CA SER A 451 14.77 -17.80 4.10
C SER A 451 15.03 -16.82 2.94
N THR A 452 14.01 -16.17 2.40
CA THR A 452 14.18 -15.09 1.42
C THR A 452 15.02 -13.97 2.04
N LEU A 453 16.12 -13.60 1.39
CA LEU A 453 17.10 -12.63 1.94
C LEU A 453 17.03 -11.24 1.29
N THR A 454 16.07 -11.02 0.39
CA THR A 454 15.97 -9.81 -0.41
C THR A 454 14.93 -8.80 0.11
N GLY A 455 14.28 -9.04 1.26
CA GLY A 455 13.26 -8.14 1.79
C GLY A 455 13.77 -6.72 2.02
N GLY A 456 14.92 -6.55 2.68
CA GLY A 456 15.56 -5.25 2.88
C GLY A 456 16.01 -4.58 1.57
N ALA A 457 16.55 -5.35 0.63
CA ALA A 457 16.96 -4.84 -0.68
C ALA A 457 15.76 -4.37 -1.52
N TRP A 458 14.62 -5.07 -1.44
CA TRP A 458 13.40 -4.62 -2.12
C TRP A 458 12.86 -3.31 -1.53
N LEU A 459 12.96 -3.10 -0.23
CA LEU A 459 12.60 -1.81 0.38
C LEU A 459 13.49 -0.64 -0.12
N CYS A 460 14.75 -0.91 -0.47
CA CYS A 460 15.65 0.08 -1.07
C CYS A 460 15.16 0.60 -2.43
N GLU A 461 14.37 -0.17 -3.18
CA GLU A 461 13.71 0.29 -4.42
C GLU A 461 12.84 1.52 -4.15
N HIS A 462 12.06 1.55 -3.06
CA HIS A 462 11.20 2.69 -2.72
C HIS A 462 11.99 3.97 -2.45
N ILE A 463 13.17 3.88 -1.84
CA ILE A 463 14.08 5.03 -1.63
C ILE A 463 14.50 5.60 -2.97
N TRP A 464 14.89 4.74 -3.93
CA TRP A 464 15.30 5.17 -5.26
C TRP A 464 14.14 5.74 -6.06
N GLN A 465 12.94 5.11 -6.02
CA GLN A 465 11.75 5.64 -6.69
C GLN A 465 11.37 7.01 -6.15
N HIS A 466 11.41 7.21 -4.83
CA HIS A 466 11.14 8.53 -4.25
C HIS A 466 12.07 9.60 -4.83
N TYR A 467 13.37 9.31 -4.93
CA TYR A 467 14.31 10.24 -5.59
C TYR A 467 13.95 10.46 -7.06
N LEU A 468 13.62 9.42 -7.81
CA LEU A 468 13.28 9.57 -9.24
C LEU A 468 12.03 10.45 -9.47
N PHE A 469 11.05 10.41 -8.55
CA PHE A 469 9.83 11.22 -8.65
C PHE A 469 9.96 12.62 -8.06
N THR A 470 10.88 12.85 -7.13
CA THR A 470 11.04 14.14 -6.43
C THR A 470 12.29 14.93 -6.84
N HIS A 471 13.36 14.25 -7.24
CA HIS A 471 14.70 14.80 -7.41
C HIS A 471 15.23 15.53 -6.16
N ASP A 472 14.82 15.07 -4.97
CA ASP A 472 15.27 15.59 -3.69
C ASP A 472 16.70 15.08 -3.38
N ILE A 473 17.67 15.92 -3.55
CA ILE A 473 19.09 15.62 -3.32
C ILE A 473 19.40 15.45 -1.82
N ASP A 474 18.73 16.20 -0.96
CA ASP A 474 18.98 16.10 0.48
C ASP A 474 18.38 14.79 1.04
N PHE A 475 17.23 14.38 0.55
CA PHE A 475 16.70 13.03 0.79
C PHE A 475 17.68 11.95 0.30
N LEU A 476 18.20 12.07 -0.93
CA LEU A 476 19.13 11.09 -1.47
C LEU A 476 20.41 10.99 -0.62
N LYS A 477 20.96 12.11 -0.16
CA LYS A 477 22.11 12.13 0.76
C LYS A 477 21.83 11.43 2.09
N GLU A 478 20.64 11.67 2.65
CA GLU A 478 20.22 11.08 3.92
C GLU A 478 20.06 9.55 3.83
N TYR A 479 19.50 9.06 2.71
CA TYR A 479 19.16 7.64 2.54
C TYR A 479 20.22 6.85 1.74
N TYR A 480 21.17 7.48 1.11
CA TYR A 480 22.27 6.80 0.41
C TYR A 480 23.01 5.75 1.27
N PRO A 481 23.32 6.01 2.56
CA PRO A 481 23.95 5.00 3.41
C PRO A 481 23.11 3.72 3.58
N VAL A 482 21.79 3.79 3.45
CA VAL A 482 20.90 2.61 3.51
C VAL A 482 21.08 1.74 2.27
N LEU A 483 21.08 2.38 1.08
CA LEU A 483 21.35 1.71 -0.22
C LEU A 483 22.74 1.09 -0.23
N LYS A 484 23.75 1.89 0.15
CA LYS A 484 25.16 1.47 0.15
C LYS A 484 25.40 0.24 1.03
N GLN A 485 24.88 0.25 2.25
CA GLN A 485 25.07 -0.85 3.20
C GLN A 485 24.27 -2.10 2.80
N ALA A 486 23.11 -1.97 2.13
CA ALA A 486 22.43 -3.11 1.53
C ALA A 486 23.27 -3.70 0.38
N THR A 487 23.94 -2.85 -0.42
CA THR A 487 24.88 -3.29 -1.48
C THR A 487 26.10 -3.98 -0.88
N ASP A 488 26.67 -3.48 0.23
CA ASP A 488 27.79 -4.10 0.94
C ASP A 488 27.46 -5.53 1.41
N PHE A 489 26.22 -5.76 1.84
CA PHE A 489 25.76 -7.10 2.20
C PHE A 489 25.87 -8.07 1.03
N PHE A 490 25.39 -7.70 -0.14
CA PHE A 490 25.47 -8.56 -1.32
C PHE A 490 26.90 -8.66 -1.87
N GLU A 491 27.74 -7.63 -1.76
CA GLU A 491 29.18 -7.76 -2.06
C GLU A 491 29.84 -8.86 -1.23
N SER A 492 29.47 -8.98 0.06
CA SER A 492 30.01 -9.99 0.97
C SER A 492 29.41 -11.37 0.79
N LEU A 493 28.13 -11.46 0.37
CA LEU A 493 27.38 -12.72 0.29
C LEU A 493 27.54 -13.46 -1.03
N LEU A 494 27.60 -12.72 -2.17
CA LEU A 494 27.57 -13.32 -3.51
C LEU A 494 28.76 -14.25 -3.72
N ILE A 495 28.48 -15.45 -4.26
CA ILE A 495 29.49 -16.42 -4.66
C ILE A 495 29.41 -16.65 -6.17
N LYS A 496 30.53 -17.17 -6.76
CA LYS A 496 30.54 -17.57 -8.18
C LYS A 496 30.06 -19.01 -8.35
N GLU A 497 29.03 -19.16 -9.18
CA GLU A 497 28.56 -20.47 -9.62
C GLU A 497 29.65 -21.13 -10.49
N PRO A 498 30.07 -22.38 -10.18
CA PRO A 498 31.32 -22.96 -10.76
C PRO A 498 31.20 -23.30 -12.25
N LYS A 499 30.00 -23.55 -12.80
CA LYS A 499 29.83 -24.00 -14.20
C LYS A 499 29.86 -22.85 -15.21
N LYS A 500 29.23 -21.72 -14.88
CA LYS A 500 29.05 -20.55 -15.78
C LYS A 500 29.73 -19.29 -15.27
N GLY A 501 30.19 -19.29 -14.00
CA GLY A 501 30.87 -18.17 -13.37
C GLY A 501 29.95 -17.00 -13.01
N TYR A 502 28.63 -17.21 -12.91
CA TYR A 502 27.69 -16.19 -12.50
C TYR A 502 27.85 -15.84 -11.02
N TRP A 503 27.67 -14.55 -10.69
CA TRP A 503 27.41 -14.14 -9.32
C TRP A 503 25.99 -14.56 -8.92
N ILE A 504 25.88 -15.25 -7.78
CA ILE A 504 24.62 -15.85 -7.30
C ILE A 504 24.45 -15.66 -5.81
N THR A 505 23.18 -15.58 -5.35
CA THR A 505 22.80 -15.78 -3.94
C THR A 505 22.74 -17.27 -3.61
N ALA A 506 23.19 -17.64 -2.41
CA ALA A 506 23.06 -18.97 -1.82
C ALA A 506 23.26 -18.92 -0.30
N PRO A 507 22.35 -19.51 0.53
CA PRO A 507 21.04 -20.03 0.15
C PRO A 507 19.98 -18.94 -0.06
N SER A 508 18.90 -19.27 -0.79
CA SER A 508 17.67 -18.46 -0.86
C SER A 508 16.48 -19.32 -1.31
N ASN A 509 15.32 -18.70 -1.52
CA ASN A 509 14.13 -19.30 -2.13
C ASN A 509 13.40 -18.30 -3.02
N SER A 510 12.52 -18.75 -3.91
CA SER A 510 11.56 -17.86 -4.61
C SER A 510 10.28 -17.80 -3.79
N PRO A 511 9.97 -16.67 -3.16
CA PRO A 511 8.77 -16.58 -2.31
C PRO A 511 7.47 -16.76 -3.14
N GLU A 512 6.54 -17.58 -2.75
CA GLU A 512 6.62 -18.65 -1.72
C GLU A 512 6.43 -20.01 -2.42
N ASN A 513 6.92 -20.11 -3.68
CA ASN A 513 6.69 -21.27 -4.53
C ASN A 513 7.71 -22.39 -4.25
N ALA A 514 7.36 -23.58 -4.67
CA ALA A 514 8.21 -24.78 -4.63
C ALA A 514 8.44 -25.33 -6.03
N TYR A 515 9.54 -26.00 -6.21
CA TYR A 515 9.89 -26.66 -7.47
C TYR A 515 9.92 -28.17 -7.35
N LEU A 516 9.74 -28.85 -8.50
CA LEU A 516 9.89 -30.29 -8.65
C LEU A 516 11.21 -30.57 -9.34
N PHE A 517 12.06 -31.39 -8.73
CA PHE A 517 13.30 -31.83 -9.34
C PHE A 517 13.45 -33.37 -9.27
N PRO A 518 14.21 -34.00 -10.21
CA PRO A 518 14.36 -35.44 -10.24
C PRO A 518 15.24 -35.94 -9.09
N SER A 519 14.80 -36.98 -8.40
CA SER A 519 15.62 -37.76 -7.47
C SER A 519 16.42 -38.84 -8.20
N LYS A 520 17.39 -39.45 -7.50
CA LYS A 520 18.15 -40.58 -8.02
C LYS A 520 17.28 -41.76 -8.49
N ASP A 521 16.07 -41.90 -7.95
CA ASP A 521 15.08 -42.93 -8.26
C ASP A 521 14.05 -42.50 -9.32
N ASN A 522 14.30 -41.43 -10.07
CA ASN A 522 13.38 -40.83 -11.02
C ASN A 522 12.02 -40.39 -10.42
N LYS A 523 11.90 -40.31 -9.09
CA LYS A 523 10.75 -39.72 -8.42
C LYS A 523 10.93 -38.21 -8.35
N LYS A 524 9.87 -37.44 -8.59
CA LYS A 524 9.90 -35.99 -8.40
C LYS A 524 9.90 -35.66 -6.90
N GLN A 525 10.84 -34.83 -6.47
CA GLN A 525 10.96 -34.31 -5.12
C GLN A 525 10.56 -32.84 -5.10
N VAL A 526 9.98 -32.37 -3.98
CA VAL A 526 9.61 -30.98 -3.79
C VAL A 526 10.69 -30.26 -3.01
N GLY A 527 11.20 -29.14 -3.54
CA GLY A 527 12.18 -28.29 -2.88
C GLY A 527 11.75 -26.81 -2.90
N ASN A 528 12.20 -26.06 -1.91
CA ASN A 528 12.00 -24.61 -1.81
C ASN A 528 13.36 -23.88 -1.83
N THR A 529 14.35 -24.42 -1.10
CA THR A 529 15.69 -23.82 -0.99
C THR A 529 16.50 -24.04 -2.26
N CYS A 530 17.07 -22.96 -2.79
CA CYS A 530 17.81 -22.99 -4.05
C CYS A 530 18.99 -22.00 -4.05
N ILE A 531 19.72 -21.98 -5.15
CA ILE A 531 20.66 -20.93 -5.53
C ILE A 531 20.01 -20.02 -6.57
N ALA A 532 20.33 -18.72 -6.52
CA ALA A 532 19.98 -17.73 -7.55
C ALA A 532 18.51 -17.82 -8.04
N PRO A 533 17.49 -17.79 -7.19
CA PRO A 533 16.13 -17.61 -7.70
C PRO A 533 16.08 -16.32 -8.52
N THR A 534 15.31 -16.33 -9.60
CA THR A 534 15.29 -15.23 -10.58
C THR A 534 14.95 -13.88 -9.93
N MET A 535 14.04 -13.87 -8.95
CA MET A 535 13.69 -12.66 -8.20
C MET A 535 14.91 -12.05 -7.50
N ASP A 536 15.72 -12.86 -6.80
CA ASP A 536 16.92 -12.35 -6.12
C ASP A 536 17.87 -11.67 -7.10
N MET A 537 18.10 -12.32 -8.24
CA MET A 537 19.03 -11.80 -9.24
C MET A 537 18.54 -10.49 -9.86
N GLN A 538 17.22 -10.32 -10.01
CA GLN A 538 16.61 -9.09 -10.47
C GLN A 538 16.76 -7.98 -9.43
N ILE A 539 16.47 -8.27 -8.15
CA ILE A 539 16.62 -7.30 -7.05
C ILE A 539 18.09 -6.89 -6.84
N VAL A 540 19.02 -7.85 -6.90
CA VAL A 540 20.46 -7.55 -6.78
C VAL A 540 20.91 -6.62 -7.91
N ARG A 541 20.55 -6.91 -9.18
CA ARG A 541 20.89 -6.01 -10.29
C ARG A 541 20.32 -4.61 -10.11
N GLU A 542 19.06 -4.51 -9.68
CA GLU A 542 18.43 -3.21 -9.41
C GLU A 542 19.14 -2.45 -8.29
N LEU A 543 19.37 -3.09 -7.15
CA LEU A 543 20.04 -2.47 -6.00
C LEU A 543 21.40 -1.88 -6.39
N PHE A 544 22.25 -2.67 -7.06
CA PHE A 544 23.56 -2.22 -7.51
C PHE A 544 23.47 -1.08 -8.53
N ASN A 545 22.56 -1.16 -9.51
CA ASN A 545 22.30 -0.08 -10.47
C ASN A 545 21.85 1.20 -9.77
N ASN A 546 20.90 1.12 -8.84
CA ASN A 546 20.36 2.27 -8.13
C ASN A 546 21.40 2.90 -7.22
N THR A 547 22.18 2.07 -6.49
CA THR A 547 23.28 2.56 -5.63
C THR A 547 24.37 3.25 -6.45
N MET A 548 24.78 2.68 -7.59
CA MET A 548 25.78 3.27 -8.48
C MET A 548 25.29 4.61 -9.08
N GLN A 549 24.02 4.71 -9.47
CA GLN A 549 23.44 5.95 -9.95
C GLN A 549 23.39 7.01 -8.84
N ALA A 550 22.96 6.63 -7.63
CA ALA A 550 22.93 7.51 -6.46
C ALA A 550 24.35 8.02 -6.11
N ALA A 551 25.33 7.12 -6.09
CA ALA A 551 26.75 7.45 -5.87
C ALA A 551 27.28 8.43 -6.94
N THR A 552 26.91 8.21 -8.20
CA THR A 552 27.30 9.12 -9.31
C THR A 552 26.73 10.52 -9.10
N ILE A 553 25.45 10.64 -8.73
CA ILE A 553 24.77 11.91 -8.47
C ILE A 553 25.41 12.64 -7.28
N LEU A 554 25.76 11.91 -6.22
CA LEU A 554 26.35 12.46 -5.00
C LEU A 554 27.87 12.67 -5.08
N GLY A 555 28.55 12.13 -6.11
CA GLY A 555 30.00 12.22 -6.29
C GLY A 555 30.80 11.41 -5.26
N VAL A 556 30.29 10.24 -4.83
CA VAL A 556 30.90 9.38 -3.81
C VAL A 556 31.18 7.97 -4.36
N ASP A 557 32.00 7.14 -3.65
CA ASP A 557 32.25 5.71 -3.88
C ASP A 557 32.63 5.34 -5.34
N SER A 558 33.23 6.25 -6.11
CA SER A 558 33.61 5.98 -7.51
C SER A 558 34.65 4.85 -7.66
N ASP A 559 35.44 4.56 -6.62
CA ASP A 559 36.37 3.45 -6.53
C ASP A 559 35.67 2.07 -6.57
N LYS A 560 34.40 1.99 -6.19
CA LYS A 560 33.55 0.80 -6.21
C LYS A 560 32.92 0.50 -7.58
N PHE A 561 32.86 1.45 -8.49
CA PHE A 561 32.09 1.33 -9.75
C PHE A 561 32.55 0.16 -10.64
N SER A 562 33.86 -0.14 -10.67
CA SER A 562 34.38 -1.29 -11.44
C SER A 562 33.83 -2.63 -10.91
N GLN A 563 33.84 -2.81 -9.59
CA GLN A 563 33.35 -4.01 -8.93
C GLN A 563 31.81 -4.13 -9.10
N TRP A 564 31.05 -3.06 -8.86
CA TRP A 564 29.59 -3.05 -9.00
C TRP A 564 29.19 -3.34 -10.46
N THR A 565 29.90 -2.79 -11.43
CA THR A 565 29.67 -3.08 -12.85
C THR A 565 29.92 -4.55 -13.18
N ASP A 566 30.98 -5.18 -12.60
CA ASP A 566 31.24 -6.61 -12.76
C ASP A 566 30.10 -7.47 -12.19
N ILE A 567 29.63 -7.13 -10.98
CA ILE A 567 28.52 -7.84 -10.34
C ILE A 567 27.25 -7.71 -11.20
N ILE A 568 26.84 -6.50 -11.59
CA ILE A 568 25.65 -6.28 -12.44
C ILE A 568 25.72 -7.13 -13.71
N LYS A 569 26.87 -7.11 -14.39
CA LYS A 569 27.07 -7.73 -15.69
C LYS A 569 27.11 -9.26 -15.62
N HIS A 570 27.61 -9.83 -14.54
CA HIS A 570 27.81 -11.26 -14.37
C HIS A 570 26.86 -11.92 -13.36
N THR A 571 25.92 -11.19 -12.76
CA THR A 571 24.81 -11.78 -12.00
C THR A 571 23.98 -12.67 -12.92
N ALA A 572 23.53 -13.85 -12.42
CA ALA A 572 22.77 -14.81 -13.23
C ALA A 572 21.60 -14.14 -13.97
N PRO A 573 21.52 -14.25 -15.31
CA PRO A 573 20.56 -13.50 -16.12
C PRO A 573 19.17 -14.11 -16.08
N ASN A 574 18.16 -13.32 -16.49
CA ASN A 574 16.83 -13.84 -16.81
C ASN A 574 16.92 -14.91 -17.91
N ARG A 575 16.21 -16.02 -17.75
CA ARG A 575 16.26 -17.16 -18.66
C ARG A 575 14.89 -17.56 -19.16
N ILE A 576 14.79 -17.91 -20.44
CA ILE A 576 13.58 -18.44 -21.05
C ILE A 576 13.65 -19.97 -21.00
N GLY A 577 12.64 -20.59 -20.38
CA GLY A 577 12.53 -22.02 -20.21
C GLY A 577 12.11 -22.75 -21.49
N LYS A 578 12.10 -24.09 -21.44
CA LYS A 578 11.70 -24.97 -22.55
C LYS A 578 10.25 -24.76 -22.99
N LYS A 579 9.39 -24.29 -22.09
CA LYS A 579 7.98 -23.98 -22.36
C LYS A 579 7.80 -22.57 -22.99
N GLY A 580 8.89 -21.77 -23.07
CA GLY A 580 8.88 -20.39 -23.56
C GLY A 580 8.45 -19.37 -22.51
N ASP A 581 8.34 -19.76 -21.26
CA ASP A 581 8.09 -18.96 -20.08
C ASP A 581 9.40 -18.38 -19.50
N LEU A 582 9.30 -17.45 -18.56
CA LEU A 582 10.44 -16.96 -17.78
C LEU A 582 10.71 -17.94 -16.64
N ASN A 583 11.95 -18.47 -16.54
CA ASN A 583 12.32 -19.39 -15.47
C ASN A 583 12.24 -18.70 -14.09
N GLU A 584 11.66 -19.37 -13.12
CA GLU A 584 11.62 -18.92 -11.73
C GLU A 584 12.93 -19.26 -10.97
N TRP A 585 13.58 -20.35 -11.36
CA TRP A 585 14.84 -20.81 -10.77
C TRP A 585 15.98 -20.81 -11.78
N LEU A 586 17.22 -20.91 -11.29
CA LEU A 586 18.41 -20.97 -12.14
C LEU A 586 18.36 -22.16 -13.13
N ASP A 587 17.87 -23.31 -12.69
CA ASP A 587 17.57 -24.45 -13.53
C ASP A 587 16.07 -24.43 -13.96
N ASP A 588 15.80 -25.02 -15.12
CA ASP A 588 14.46 -25.09 -15.72
C ASP A 588 13.64 -26.23 -15.05
N TRP A 589 13.36 -26.05 -13.75
CA TRP A 589 12.53 -26.96 -12.97
C TRP A 589 11.04 -26.68 -13.18
N GLU A 590 10.21 -27.69 -12.93
CA GLU A 590 8.76 -27.54 -12.95
C GLU A 590 8.26 -26.97 -11.62
N ASP A 591 7.21 -26.16 -11.68
CA ASP A 591 6.49 -25.69 -10.49
C ASP A 591 5.81 -26.86 -9.76
N ALA A 592 5.91 -26.92 -8.43
CA ALA A 592 5.11 -27.83 -7.62
C ALA A 592 3.62 -27.41 -7.63
N ASP A 593 3.34 -26.08 -7.65
CA ASP A 593 2.05 -25.51 -7.91
C ASP A 593 2.10 -24.60 -9.16
N PRO A 594 1.66 -25.09 -10.33
CA PRO A 594 1.68 -24.29 -11.57
C PRO A 594 0.79 -23.06 -11.54
N HIS A 595 -0.16 -22.99 -10.61
CA HIS A 595 -1.10 -21.86 -10.43
C HIS A 595 -0.83 -21.06 -9.16
N HIS A 596 0.38 -21.18 -8.61
CA HIS A 596 0.76 -20.49 -7.37
C HIS A 596 0.47 -18.99 -7.44
N ARG A 597 -0.03 -18.43 -6.33
CA ARG A 597 -0.43 -17.02 -6.23
C ARG A 597 0.73 -16.03 -6.37
N HIS A 598 1.94 -16.42 -5.95
CA HIS A 598 3.15 -15.61 -6.18
C HIS A 598 3.69 -15.80 -7.60
N VAL A 599 4.22 -14.73 -8.18
CA VAL A 599 4.89 -14.66 -9.48
C VAL A 599 6.20 -13.87 -9.33
N SER A 600 6.97 -14.23 -8.31
CA SER A 600 8.14 -13.49 -7.82
C SER A 600 9.21 -13.25 -8.89
N HIS A 601 9.41 -14.20 -9.80
CA HIS A 601 10.35 -14.10 -10.92
C HIS A 601 9.94 -13.07 -12.00
N LEU A 602 8.75 -12.46 -11.89
CA LEU A 602 8.32 -11.34 -12.73
C LEU A 602 8.60 -9.96 -12.08
N TYR A 603 9.34 -9.91 -10.96
CA TYR A 603 9.78 -8.67 -10.34
C TYR A 603 10.46 -7.72 -11.34
N GLY A 604 11.27 -8.25 -12.26
CA GLY A 604 11.93 -7.48 -13.32
C GLY A 604 10.99 -6.87 -14.37
N LEU A 605 9.69 -7.25 -14.40
CA LEU A 605 8.64 -6.61 -15.19
C LEU A 605 7.94 -5.51 -14.38
N TYR A 606 7.63 -5.78 -13.10
CA TYR A 606 7.07 -4.84 -12.15
C TYR A 606 7.35 -5.28 -10.69
N PRO A 607 7.86 -4.42 -9.79
CA PRO A 607 8.05 -2.97 -9.96
C PRO A 607 9.28 -2.54 -10.77
N TYR A 608 10.34 -3.38 -10.82
CA TYR A 608 11.51 -3.09 -11.62
C TYR A 608 11.18 -3.06 -13.14
N ASP A 609 12.09 -2.60 -13.97
CA ASP A 609 11.85 -2.32 -15.38
C ASP A 609 12.93 -2.85 -16.32
N GLU A 610 13.65 -3.92 -15.94
CA GLU A 610 14.61 -4.60 -16.84
C GLU A 610 13.91 -5.45 -17.91
N ILE A 611 12.61 -5.79 -17.72
CA ILE A 611 11.80 -6.49 -18.71
C ILE A 611 10.76 -5.49 -19.26
N THR A 612 10.93 -5.13 -20.53
CA THR A 612 9.99 -4.21 -21.22
C THR A 612 9.68 -4.69 -22.63
N PRO A 613 8.49 -4.38 -23.17
CA PRO A 613 8.14 -4.73 -24.54
C PRO A 613 9.05 -4.10 -25.62
N TRP A 614 9.71 -2.98 -25.30
CA TRP A 614 10.52 -2.22 -26.25
C TRP A 614 12.04 -2.48 -26.15
N ASP A 615 12.60 -2.67 -24.94
CA ASP A 615 14.03 -2.91 -24.77
C ASP A 615 14.40 -4.40 -24.72
N THR A 616 13.48 -5.24 -24.16
CA THR A 616 13.70 -6.69 -23.97
C THR A 616 12.49 -7.53 -24.43
N PRO A 617 12.04 -7.38 -25.70
CA PRO A 617 10.77 -7.95 -26.18
C PRO A 617 10.69 -9.48 -26.07
N LYS A 618 11.81 -10.20 -26.12
CA LYS A 618 11.83 -11.67 -25.92
C LYS A 618 11.50 -12.05 -24.48
N LEU A 619 12.06 -11.32 -23.50
CA LEU A 619 11.76 -11.53 -22.09
C LEU A 619 10.32 -11.09 -21.76
N ALA A 620 9.85 -9.99 -22.33
CA ALA A 620 8.46 -9.55 -22.17
C ALA A 620 7.46 -10.61 -22.68
N LYS A 621 7.76 -11.25 -23.83
CA LYS A 621 6.94 -12.36 -24.36
C LYS A 621 7.00 -13.61 -23.45
N ALA A 622 8.15 -13.91 -22.85
CA ALA A 622 8.28 -14.99 -21.89
C ALA A 622 7.51 -14.70 -20.59
N ALA A 623 7.55 -13.47 -20.11
CA ALA A 623 6.75 -13.03 -18.95
C ALA A 623 5.23 -13.12 -19.22
N GLU A 624 4.78 -12.71 -20.41
CA GLU A 624 3.39 -12.89 -20.88
C GLU A 624 2.98 -14.37 -20.86
N LYS A 625 3.88 -15.25 -21.36
CA LYS A 625 3.64 -16.70 -21.33
C LYS A 625 3.54 -17.25 -19.90
N THR A 626 4.41 -16.80 -19.01
CA THR A 626 4.36 -17.15 -17.59
C THR A 626 3.01 -16.77 -16.97
N LEU A 627 2.55 -15.52 -17.19
CA LEU A 627 1.25 -15.05 -16.67
C LEU A 627 0.08 -15.90 -17.17
N LYS A 628 0.07 -16.24 -18.47
CA LYS A 628 -0.95 -17.13 -19.06
C LYS A 628 -0.94 -18.52 -18.43
N MET A 629 0.23 -19.07 -18.11
CA MET A 629 0.38 -20.38 -17.47
C MET A 629 -0.06 -20.34 -16.00
N ARG A 630 0.28 -19.29 -15.24
CA ARG A 630 -0.16 -19.05 -13.85
C ARG A 630 -1.67 -18.83 -13.77
N GLY A 631 -2.27 -18.25 -14.82
CA GLY A 631 -3.69 -17.91 -14.87
C GLY A 631 -4.07 -16.71 -14.00
N ASP A 632 -5.35 -16.36 -14.01
CA ASP A 632 -5.92 -15.15 -13.39
C ASP A 632 -6.39 -15.36 -11.94
N GLY A 633 -6.30 -16.60 -11.44
CA GLY A 633 -6.65 -16.95 -10.06
C GLY A 633 -5.67 -16.35 -9.04
N GLY A 634 -6.07 -16.36 -7.77
CA GLY A 634 -5.24 -15.95 -6.64
C GLY A 634 -5.97 -15.02 -5.67
N THR A 635 -5.23 -14.59 -4.64
CA THR A 635 -5.68 -13.67 -3.60
C THR A 635 -5.83 -12.25 -4.13
N GLY A 636 -6.34 -11.31 -3.32
CA GLY A 636 -6.51 -9.93 -3.73
C GLY A 636 -5.22 -9.26 -4.19
N TRP A 637 -4.16 -9.32 -3.36
CA TRP A 637 -2.86 -8.76 -3.74
C TRP A 637 -2.22 -9.44 -4.96
N SER A 638 -2.42 -10.75 -5.14
CA SER A 638 -1.91 -11.47 -6.31
C SER A 638 -2.54 -10.96 -7.61
N ARG A 639 -3.86 -10.73 -7.61
CA ARG A 639 -4.58 -10.13 -8.75
C ARG A 639 -4.15 -8.69 -9.00
N ALA A 640 -3.98 -7.90 -7.93
CA ALA A 640 -3.48 -6.53 -8.04
C ALA A 640 -2.08 -6.49 -8.68
N TRP A 641 -1.17 -7.40 -8.29
CA TRP A 641 0.15 -7.50 -8.93
C TRP A 641 0.03 -7.87 -10.42
N LYS A 642 -0.85 -8.82 -10.75
CA LYS A 642 -1.09 -9.24 -12.16
C LYS A 642 -1.68 -8.09 -13.00
N ILE A 643 -2.51 -7.20 -12.46
CA ILE A 643 -2.97 -5.99 -13.16
C ILE A 643 -1.77 -5.12 -13.56
N ASN A 644 -0.82 -4.89 -12.64
CA ASN A 644 0.40 -4.12 -12.93
C ASN A 644 1.26 -4.79 -14.02
N PHE A 645 1.41 -6.12 -14.00
CA PHE A 645 2.15 -6.84 -15.04
C PHE A 645 1.52 -6.69 -16.43
N TRP A 646 0.19 -6.88 -16.54
CA TRP A 646 -0.49 -6.72 -17.82
C TRP A 646 -0.47 -5.28 -18.31
N ALA A 647 -0.57 -4.30 -17.41
CA ALA A 647 -0.38 -2.89 -17.75
C ALA A 647 1.04 -2.62 -18.32
N ARG A 648 2.10 -3.21 -17.72
CA ARG A 648 3.49 -3.11 -18.21
C ARG A 648 3.70 -3.83 -19.54
N LEU A 649 2.96 -4.89 -19.81
CA LEU A 649 2.92 -5.57 -21.11
C LEU A 649 2.04 -4.83 -22.15
N GLN A 650 1.41 -3.74 -21.77
CA GLN A 650 0.52 -2.91 -22.61
C GLN A 650 -0.76 -3.64 -23.06
N ASP A 651 -1.21 -4.64 -22.29
CA ASP A 651 -2.49 -5.33 -22.49
C ASP A 651 -3.54 -4.81 -21.50
N GLY A 652 -4.19 -3.71 -21.88
CA GLY A 652 -5.23 -3.08 -21.06
C GLY A 652 -6.50 -3.92 -20.94
N ASP A 653 -6.85 -4.70 -21.96
CA ASP A 653 -8.03 -5.55 -21.93
C ASP A 653 -7.89 -6.68 -20.91
N HIS A 654 -6.72 -7.32 -20.86
CA HIS A 654 -6.45 -8.34 -19.83
C HIS A 654 -6.33 -7.72 -18.42
N ALA A 655 -5.72 -6.54 -18.30
CA ALA A 655 -5.68 -5.79 -17.04
C ALA A 655 -7.11 -5.48 -16.53
N LEU A 656 -8.05 -5.12 -17.42
CA LEU A 656 -9.46 -4.92 -17.05
C LEU A 656 -10.16 -6.21 -16.62
N ILE A 657 -9.87 -7.35 -17.24
CA ILE A 657 -10.38 -8.67 -16.78
C ILE A 657 -9.97 -8.91 -15.34
N LEU A 658 -8.69 -8.70 -15.02
CA LEU A 658 -8.18 -8.86 -13.66
C LEU A 658 -8.72 -7.82 -12.68
N LEU A 659 -8.95 -6.58 -13.10
CA LEU A 659 -9.60 -5.55 -12.29
C LEU A 659 -11.03 -5.98 -11.92
N ARG A 660 -11.79 -6.55 -12.87
CA ARG A 660 -13.13 -7.12 -12.59
C ARG A 660 -13.05 -8.29 -11.61
N GLN A 661 -12.01 -9.12 -11.70
CA GLN A 661 -11.80 -10.21 -10.74
C GLN A 661 -11.37 -9.71 -9.35
N LEU A 662 -10.61 -8.62 -9.28
CA LEU A 662 -10.24 -7.94 -8.03
C LEU A 662 -11.47 -7.29 -7.37
N LEU A 663 -12.38 -6.75 -8.17
CA LEU A 663 -13.66 -6.17 -7.73
C LEU A 663 -14.80 -7.20 -7.62
N ARG A 664 -14.52 -8.51 -7.75
CA ARG A 664 -15.49 -9.56 -7.51
C ARG A 664 -16.02 -9.49 -6.08
N PRO A 665 -17.35 -9.46 -5.84
CA PRO A 665 -17.91 -9.48 -4.50
C PRO A 665 -17.50 -10.71 -3.71
N VAL A 666 -17.03 -10.53 -2.47
CA VAL A 666 -16.75 -11.60 -1.51
C VAL A 666 -17.66 -11.39 -0.30
N SER A 667 -18.30 -12.47 0.17
CA SER A 667 -19.12 -12.41 1.37
C SER A 667 -18.26 -12.12 2.59
N SER A 668 -18.73 -11.23 3.46
CA SER A 668 -18.10 -10.91 4.75
C SER A 668 -18.01 -12.11 5.71
N GLU A 669 -18.76 -13.18 5.45
CA GLU A 669 -18.69 -14.45 6.20
C GLU A 669 -17.49 -15.32 5.81
N ILE A 670 -16.86 -15.05 4.64
CA ILE A 670 -15.68 -15.78 4.18
C ILE A 670 -14.43 -15.12 4.80
N THR A 671 -13.89 -15.75 5.82
CA THR A 671 -12.72 -15.26 6.59
C THR A 671 -11.43 -16.05 6.31
N THR A 672 -11.48 -17.08 5.47
CA THR A 672 -10.31 -17.91 5.12
C THR A 672 -10.34 -18.31 3.65
N GLY A 673 -9.17 -18.63 3.08
CA GLY A 673 -9.05 -19.14 1.72
C GLY A 673 -8.26 -18.22 0.78
N GLN A 674 -8.22 -18.58 -0.51
CA GLN A 674 -7.49 -17.85 -1.55
C GLN A 674 -8.40 -17.39 -2.69
N VAL A 675 -9.62 -16.97 -2.33
CA VAL A 675 -10.66 -16.67 -3.32
C VAL A 675 -10.41 -15.33 -4.03
N GLY A 676 -9.80 -14.35 -3.35
CA GLY A 676 -9.55 -12.99 -3.83
C GLY A 676 -10.82 -12.23 -4.22
N GLY A 677 -10.78 -10.92 -4.23
CA GLY A 677 -11.91 -10.04 -4.57
C GLY A 677 -12.01 -8.84 -3.66
N SER A 678 -13.20 -8.25 -3.55
CA SER A 678 -13.48 -7.11 -2.68
C SER A 678 -14.68 -7.40 -1.79
N TYR A 679 -14.57 -7.02 -0.51
CA TYR A 679 -15.70 -6.99 0.41
C TYR A 679 -16.66 -5.84 0.10
N ALA A 680 -17.80 -5.81 0.78
CA ALA A 680 -18.87 -4.84 0.51
C ALA A 680 -18.42 -3.37 0.66
N ASN A 681 -17.46 -3.08 1.55
CA ASN A 681 -16.90 -1.74 1.76
C ASN A 681 -15.68 -1.44 0.87
N LEU A 682 -15.45 -2.23 -0.16
CA LEU A 682 -14.30 -2.18 -1.09
C LEU A 682 -12.96 -2.63 -0.47
N PHE A 683 -12.90 -3.06 0.78
CA PHE A 683 -11.69 -3.65 1.33
C PHE A 683 -11.30 -4.90 0.53
N CYS A 684 -10.01 -5.04 0.27
CA CYS A 684 -9.48 -6.17 -0.49
C CYS A 684 -9.56 -7.46 0.33
N ALA A 685 -10.03 -8.52 -0.33
CA ALA A 685 -10.14 -9.84 0.26
C ALA A 685 -8.98 -10.75 -0.18
N HIS A 686 -8.21 -11.22 0.81
CA HIS A 686 -7.37 -12.41 0.61
C HIS A 686 -8.25 -13.68 0.50
N PRO A 687 -9.29 -14.07 1.30
CA PRO A 687 -9.67 -13.72 2.69
C PRO A 687 -8.69 -14.25 3.75
N PRO A 688 -8.55 -13.61 4.94
CA PRO A 688 -9.28 -12.44 5.43
C PRO A 688 -8.89 -11.12 4.73
N PHE A 689 -9.34 -9.96 5.27
CA PHE A 689 -8.95 -8.63 4.80
C PHE A 689 -7.43 -8.44 4.85
N GLN A 690 -6.87 -7.96 3.75
CA GLN A 690 -5.51 -7.41 3.62
C GLN A 690 -5.58 -6.18 2.73
N ILE A 691 -4.95 -5.07 3.14
CA ILE A 691 -5.10 -3.77 2.45
C ILE A 691 -4.26 -3.65 1.17
N ASP A 692 -3.25 -4.47 1.03
CA ASP A 692 -2.27 -4.42 -0.06
C ASP A 692 -2.90 -4.46 -1.46
N GLY A 693 -3.90 -5.31 -1.67
CA GLY A 693 -4.60 -5.36 -2.95
C GLY A 693 -5.41 -4.10 -3.30
N ASN A 694 -5.83 -3.31 -2.31
CA ASN A 694 -6.44 -2.00 -2.55
C ASN A 694 -5.43 -1.02 -3.15
N PHE A 695 -4.23 -0.97 -2.57
CA PHE A 695 -3.16 -0.09 -3.02
C PHE A 695 -2.57 -0.55 -4.35
N GLY A 696 -2.29 -1.86 -4.47
CA GLY A 696 -1.78 -2.45 -5.71
C GLY A 696 -2.75 -2.35 -6.89
N GLY A 697 -4.07 -2.45 -6.64
CA GLY A 697 -5.08 -2.26 -7.67
C GLY A 697 -5.16 -0.82 -8.16
N ALA A 698 -5.06 0.17 -7.26
CA ALA A 698 -5.00 1.58 -7.64
C ALA A 698 -3.70 1.91 -8.41
N ALA A 699 -2.56 1.32 -8.00
CA ALA A 699 -1.29 1.43 -8.73
C ALA A 699 -1.40 0.83 -10.13
N GLY A 700 -2.07 -0.33 -10.27
CA GLY A 700 -2.31 -0.97 -11.57
C GLY A 700 -3.14 -0.09 -12.52
N ILE A 701 -4.18 0.56 -12.01
CA ILE A 701 -4.95 1.55 -12.79
C ILE A 701 -4.06 2.73 -13.21
N ALA A 702 -3.20 3.25 -12.31
CA ALA A 702 -2.26 4.30 -12.67
C ALA A 702 -1.31 3.86 -13.81
N GLU A 703 -0.76 2.64 -13.75
CA GLU A 703 0.10 2.06 -14.79
C GLU A 703 -0.65 1.84 -16.14
N MET A 704 -1.97 1.59 -16.11
CA MET A 704 -2.76 1.50 -17.34
C MET A 704 -2.87 2.86 -18.05
N LEU A 705 -2.84 3.97 -17.30
CA LEU A 705 -3.10 5.32 -17.80
C LEU A 705 -1.82 6.13 -18.10
N LEU A 706 -0.76 5.96 -17.29
CA LEU A 706 0.51 6.69 -17.44
C LEU A 706 1.69 5.82 -16.98
N GLN A 707 2.70 5.70 -17.84
CA GLN A 707 3.97 5.06 -17.48
C GLN A 707 5.14 6.00 -17.73
N SER A 708 6.20 5.90 -16.91
CA SER A 708 7.43 6.66 -17.06
C SER A 708 8.66 5.86 -16.62
N HIS A 709 8.76 4.61 -17.05
CA HIS A 709 9.82 3.67 -16.69
C HIS A 709 10.67 3.25 -17.91
N GLY A 710 11.70 2.43 -17.66
CA GLY A 710 12.66 2.00 -18.65
C GLY A 710 13.79 3.02 -18.84
N LYS A 711 14.67 2.75 -19.80
CA LYS A 711 15.79 3.66 -20.09
C LYS A 711 15.28 5.08 -20.33
N GLN A 712 15.90 6.06 -19.67
CA GLN A 712 15.60 7.48 -19.78
C GLN A 712 14.23 7.91 -19.20
N ASN A 713 13.50 7.04 -18.47
CA ASN A 713 12.20 7.37 -17.85
C ASN A 713 11.19 7.97 -18.87
N VAL A 714 11.03 7.30 -20.03
CA VAL A 714 10.18 7.78 -21.12
C VAL A 714 8.72 7.82 -20.71
N ILE A 715 8.09 9.01 -20.74
CA ILE A 715 6.66 9.18 -20.47
C ILE A 715 5.84 8.55 -21.60
N ARG A 716 4.83 7.75 -21.25
CA ARG A 716 3.90 7.09 -22.17
C ARG A 716 2.47 7.30 -21.71
N PHE A 717 1.67 7.97 -22.53
CA PHE A 717 0.24 8.19 -22.27
C PHE A 717 -0.58 6.97 -22.71
N LEU A 718 -1.54 6.56 -21.86
CA LEU A 718 -2.53 5.51 -22.13
C LEU A 718 -1.92 4.19 -22.63
N PRO A 719 -0.79 3.72 -22.04
CA PRO A 719 -0.04 2.58 -22.58
C PRO A 719 -0.83 1.27 -22.55
N ALA A 720 -1.79 1.15 -21.64
CA ALA A 720 -2.64 -0.03 -21.49
C ALA A 720 -4.11 0.35 -21.25
N LEU A 721 -4.62 1.31 -22.05
CA LEU A 721 -6.02 1.70 -21.99
C LEU A 721 -6.89 0.55 -22.55
N PRO A 722 -7.90 0.05 -21.78
CA PRO A 722 -8.80 -0.99 -22.26
C PRO A 722 -9.66 -0.53 -23.44
N SER A 723 -9.99 -1.44 -24.36
CA SER A 723 -10.90 -1.16 -25.49
C SER A 723 -12.38 -1.20 -25.09
N HIS A 724 -12.69 -1.24 -23.78
CA HIS A 724 -14.05 -1.27 -23.26
C HIS A 724 -14.71 0.12 -23.30
N PRO A 725 -16.02 0.23 -23.63
CA PRO A 725 -16.72 1.52 -23.77
C PRO A 725 -16.66 2.42 -22.52
N ASP A 726 -16.56 1.86 -21.32
CA ASP A 726 -16.43 2.62 -20.06
C ASP A 726 -15.11 3.42 -19.99
N TRP A 727 -14.11 3.08 -20.83
CA TRP A 727 -12.79 3.71 -20.89
C TRP A 727 -12.57 4.56 -22.15
N GLU A 728 -13.62 4.71 -22.99
CA GLU A 728 -13.54 5.44 -24.26
C GLU A 728 -13.11 6.90 -24.12
N ASN A 729 -13.56 7.56 -23.05
CA ASN A 729 -13.28 8.97 -22.79
C ASN A 729 -12.91 9.20 -21.32
N GLY A 730 -12.03 10.18 -21.10
CA GLY A 730 -11.66 10.56 -19.73
C GLY A 730 -10.70 11.73 -19.65
N VAL A 731 -10.51 12.20 -18.42
CA VAL A 731 -9.54 13.25 -18.08
C VAL A 731 -8.81 12.83 -16.80
N MET A 732 -7.50 12.86 -16.85
CA MET A 732 -6.64 12.67 -15.70
C MET A 732 -5.87 13.96 -15.42
N LYS A 733 -5.89 14.42 -14.17
CA LYS A 733 -5.17 15.61 -13.72
C LYS A 733 -4.19 15.28 -12.62
N GLY A 734 -2.99 15.85 -12.70
CA GLY A 734 -2.01 15.85 -11.61
C GLY A 734 -1.37 14.50 -11.30
N MET A 735 -1.22 13.59 -12.26
CA MET A 735 -0.35 12.43 -12.09
C MET A 735 1.12 12.86 -12.05
N LYS A 736 1.96 12.04 -11.43
CA LYS A 736 3.41 12.24 -11.45
C LYS A 736 4.09 11.24 -12.37
N ALA A 737 5.12 11.73 -13.03
CA ALA A 737 6.07 10.92 -13.78
C ALA A 737 7.49 11.12 -13.22
N ARG A 738 8.37 10.14 -13.42
CA ARG A 738 9.77 10.21 -13.00
C ARG A 738 10.45 11.45 -13.61
N ASN A 739 11.55 11.88 -13.05
CA ASN A 739 12.23 13.16 -13.30
C ASN A 739 11.39 14.39 -12.86
N ASN A 740 10.49 14.17 -11.88
CA ASN A 740 9.65 15.18 -11.24
C ASN A 740 8.79 15.99 -12.21
N PHE A 741 8.11 15.29 -13.11
CA PHE A 741 7.10 15.89 -13.97
C PHE A 741 5.71 15.69 -13.37
N GLU A 742 4.87 16.75 -13.38
CA GLU A 742 3.44 16.65 -13.15
C GLU A 742 2.72 16.62 -14.49
N VAL A 743 1.76 15.69 -14.64
CA VAL A 743 1.16 15.36 -15.92
C VAL A 743 -0.36 15.36 -15.82
N SER A 744 -1.01 16.11 -16.74
CA SER A 744 -2.46 16.12 -16.90
C SER A 744 -2.78 15.85 -18.38
N PHE A 745 -3.82 15.04 -18.64
CA PHE A 745 -4.18 14.68 -20.01
C PHE A 745 -5.65 14.30 -20.15
N SER A 746 -6.17 14.42 -21.38
CA SER A 746 -7.51 13.97 -21.76
C SER A 746 -7.45 13.04 -22.96
N TRP A 747 -8.43 12.14 -23.04
CA TRP A 747 -8.61 11.24 -24.17
C TRP A 747 -10.07 11.14 -24.57
N GLN A 748 -10.30 10.89 -25.85
CA GLN A 748 -11.61 10.68 -26.44
C GLN A 748 -11.49 9.62 -27.53
N GLN A 749 -12.47 8.71 -27.61
CA GLN A 749 -12.44 7.59 -28.56
C GLN A 749 -11.11 6.81 -28.49
N TYR A 750 -10.65 6.54 -27.24
CA TYR A 750 -9.39 5.85 -26.91
C TYR A 750 -8.11 6.57 -27.40
N GLN A 751 -8.19 7.83 -27.87
CA GLN A 751 -7.07 8.58 -28.37
C GLN A 751 -6.74 9.80 -27.51
N LEU A 752 -5.46 10.01 -27.21
CA LEU A 752 -5.00 11.22 -26.53
C LEU A 752 -5.47 12.47 -27.30
N GLN A 753 -6.19 13.35 -26.62
CA GLN A 753 -6.63 14.63 -27.20
C GLN A 753 -5.60 15.72 -26.93
N GLU A 754 -5.28 15.94 -25.68
CA GLU A 754 -4.31 16.93 -25.23
C GLU A 754 -3.61 16.44 -23.96
N ALA A 755 -2.41 16.93 -23.72
CA ALA A 755 -1.73 16.74 -22.44
C ALA A 755 -0.89 17.96 -22.09
N THR A 756 -0.70 18.14 -20.79
CA THR A 756 0.20 19.15 -20.20
C THR A 756 1.24 18.42 -19.36
N ILE A 757 2.51 18.70 -19.59
CA ILE A 757 3.64 18.24 -18.76
C ILE A 757 4.25 19.47 -18.11
N THR A 758 4.18 19.55 -16.78
CA THR A 758 4.84 20.62 -15.99
C THR A 758 6.12 20.06 -15.38
N SER A 759 7.24 20.72 -15.67
CA SER A 759 8.54 20.33 -15.14
C SER A 759 8.78 21.02 -13.79
N LEU A 760 8.85 20.28 -12.69
CA LEU A 760 9.00 20.88 -11.37
C LEU A 760 10.45 21.22 -11.01
N VAL A 761 11.43 20.61 -11.67
CA VAL A 761 12.88 20.82 -11.39
C VAL A 761 13.70 21.27 -12.61
N GLY A 762 13.12 21.25 -13.83
CA GLY A 762 13.85 21.43 -15.08
C GLY A 762 14.49 20.13 -15.58
N GLY A 763 15.36 20.24 -16.59
CA GLY A 763 16.09 19.11 -17.15
C GLY A 763 15.44 18.51 -18.41
N LYS A 764 15.87 17.32 -18.81
CA LYS A 764 15.45 16.70 -20.06
C LYS A 764 14.20 15.84 -19.88
N CYS A 765 13.17 16.12 -20.67
CA CYS A 765 11.97 15.30 -20.77
C CYS A 765 12.11 14.32 -21.95
N TYR A 766 11.81 13.05 -21.70
CA TYR A 766 11.70 12.00 -22.74
C TYR A 766 10.24 11.56 -22.82
N LEU A 767 9.70 11.56 -24.04
CA LEU A 767 8.27 11.31 -24.28
C LEU A 767 8.08 10.42 -25.51
N LEU A 768 7.26 9.38 -25.39
CA LEU A 768 6.70 8.70 -26.56
C LEU A 768 5.58 9.60 -27.12
N LEU A 769 5.94 10.49 -28.06
CA LEU A 769 5.00 11.42 -28.67
C LEU A 769 4.05 10.66 -29.60
N PRO A 770 2.71 10.66 -29.34
CA PRO A 770 1.75 9.98 -30.20
C PRO A 770 1.73 10.52 -31.64
N ALA A 771 1.30 9.68 -32.58
CA ALA A 771 1.14 10.07 -33.97
C ALA A 771 0.18 11.27 -34.09
N GLY A 772 0.53 12.24 -34.96
CA GLY A 772 -0.29 13.43 -35.17
C GLY A 772 -0.17 14.53 -34.12
N LYS A 773 0.56 14.30 -32.99
CA LYS A 773 0.72 15.28 -31.91
C LYS A 773 2.03 16.07 -32.03
N SER A 774 1.98 17.35 -31.67
CA SER A 774 3.10 18.32 -31.59
C SER A 774 3.31 18.77 -30.16
N ILE A 775 4.51 19.27 -29.84
CA ILE A 775 4.83 19.83 -28.52
C ILE A 775 5.00 21.34 -28.65
N TYR A 776 4.38 22.07 -27.74
CA TYR A 776 4.42 23.53 -27.68
C TYR A 776 4.89 24.02 -26.32
N HIS A 777 5.60 25.15 -26.28
CA HIS A 777 5.94 25.94 -25.10
C HIS A 777 5.59 27.41 -25.37
N HIS A 778 4.74 28.04 -24.57
CA HIS A 778 4.22 29.39 -24.76
C HIS A 778 3.75 29.68 -26.22
N ASN A 779 2.95 28.77 -26.80
CA ASN A 779 2.47 28.82 -28.20
C ASN A 779 3.57 28.66 -29.29
N THR A 780 4.82 28.45 -28.91
CA THR A 780 5.91 28.15 -29.84
C THR A 780 6.03 26.63 -30.00
N MET A 781 5.98 26.17 -31.26
CA MET A 781 6.16 24.75 -31.58
C MET A 781 7.62 24.35 -31.33
N LEU A 782 7.87 23.43 -30.40
CA LEU A 782 9.18 22.83 -30.13
C LEU A 782 9.42 21.60 -31.01
N ILE A 783 8.42 20.73 -31.10
CA ILE A 783 8.51 19.48 -31.86
C ILE A 783 7.26 19.32 -32.69
N LYS A 784 7.46 19.14 -34.01
CA LYS A 784 6.38 18.95 -35.00
C LYS A 784 5.88 17.51 -34.95
N ALA A 785 4.57 17.36 -35.17
CA ALA A 785 3.88 16.07 -35.33
C ALA A 785 4.55 15.16 -36.37
N SER A 786 4.53 13.87 -36.08
CA SER A 786 4.94 12.82 -37.04
C SER A 786 3.78 11.87 -37.35
N LYS A 787 3.85 11.16 -38.52
CA LYS A 787 2.85 10.17 -38.93
C LYS A 787 2.82 8.91 -38.06
N LYS A 788 3.89 8.65 -37.27
CA LYS A 788 4.02 7.52 -36.38
C LYS A 788 4.44 8.02 -34.96
N ALA A 789 4.00 7.33 -33.96
CA ALA A 789 4.50 7.57 -32.62
C ALA A 789 6.03 7.36 -32.57
N LYS A 790 6.75 8.22 -31.85
CA LYS A 790 8.21 8.15 -31.70
C LYS A 790 8.66 8.70 -30.35
N VAL A 791 9.74 8.16 -29.83
CA VAL A 791 10.40 8.77 -28.66
C VAL A 791 11.10 10.05 -29.08
N VAL A 792 10.80 11.13 -28.38
CA VAL A 792 11.42 12.45 -28.54
C VAL A 792 12.00 12.93 -27.21
N SER A 793 12.94 13.86 -27.26
CA SER A 793 13.43 14.55 -26.07
C SER A 793 13.52 16.06 -26.28
N PHE A 794 13.30 16.82 -25.21
CA PHE A 794 13.44 18.26 -25.20
C PHE A 794 13.87 18.73 -23.80
N ASP A 795 14.55 19.88 -23.76
CA ASP A 795 14.97 20.48 -22.50
C ASP A 795 13.82 21.27 -21.89
N THR A 796 13.66 21.15 -20.59
CA THR A 796 12.60 21.82 -19.82
C THR A 796 13.18 22.79 -18.81
N LEU A 797 12.42 23.83 -18.49
CA LEU A 797 12.73 24.81 -17.46
C LEU A 797 11.90 24.54 -16.19
N LYS A 798 12.48 24.79 -15.04
CA LYS A 798 11.79 24.61 -13.74
C LYS A 798 10.54 25.49 -13.65
N GLY A 799 9.41 24.87 -13.31
CA GLY A 799 8.11 25.51 -13.16
C GLY A 799 7.34 25.69 -14.47
N GLU A 800 7.94 25.41 -15.63
CA GLU A 800 7.31 25.63 -16.92
C GLU A 800 6.47 24.42 -17.39
N SER A 801 5.43 24.72 -18.18
CA SER A 801 4.48 23.73 -18.71
C SER A 801 4.58 23.62 -20.22
N TYR A 802 4.51 22.40 -20.70
CA TYR A 802 4.63 22.01 -22.11
C TYR A 802 3.33 21.33 -22.57
N GLN A 803 2.77 21.80 -23.68
CA GLN A 803 1.49 21.33 -24.21
C GLN A 803 1.72 20.33 -25.34
N ILE A 804 0.98 19.21 -25.28
CA ILE A 804 0.93 18.20 -26.36
C ILE A 804 -0.45 18.29 -27.00
N GLN A 805 -0.49 18.67 -28.29
CA GLN A 805 -1.72 18.93 -29.05
C GLN A 805 -1.69 18.27 -30.43
#